data_b3744ff55b3ff14fbada438930bbb3d1
#
_entry.id   b3744ff55b3ff14fbada438930bbb3d1
#
_cell.length_a   1.000
_cell.length_b   1.000
_cell.length_c   1.000
_cell.angle_alpha   90.00
_cell.angle_beta   90.00
_cell.angle_gamma   90.00
#
_symmetry.space_group_name_H-M   'P 1'
#
loop_
_entity.id
_entity.type
_entity.pdbx_description
1 polymer ?
#
loop_
_entity_poly.entity_id
_entity_poly.type
_entity_poly.pdbx_seq_one_letter_code
_entity_poly.pdbx_strand_id
1 'polypeptide(L)'
;MKLRLLLLIPILVPLLYSCRATKYVGEGEYLLDRVSLSTDNRELKNSELKSYIRQEPNHKTFGLIGLPLFFYNLSNDKDNGWNRWLRRIGTPPVIYDSQLTEKSRSQIEKALNNKGYTDAIVTVDTVKHKKRIKVKYEVKSGTPYHIDRMTYRIPDDSIRSIVMADSASSLIRPGKLFDRNVLEQERQRITDRLRNEGYFAFNKEYISYVADTTIGHKGVDLELFLSDIPVADSSQTELVSFRKHNTYTVRNVYFITDYNPMGGTPEEKYAIKDTIFYKGYYILYGEKEYLHPGTLVENCYILPGASYSTRMVDHTYSAFSRLEVLKYVNIQFTPVHGSETPQLDCHILLTEGKTQLVTTEVEGTNSAGNFGFSLGLTYKHRNIFHGSQTFSARFRAAYENITGDLGGLLANNYLELNGEIGVSFPKFLFPFVSTSFLRRMRATTDFTINIDYQQRPEYVRVISGAGWNYKWYTRGNRFRHHFDLVDINYVYLPQMTSAFKNNLDSIAADNPLLRYSYEDHFIMRSAYVMYMSNLKSNIASSAKQREIYTLRSAFEIAGNLLYAISSLSSMKRASSGEYEILGISYSQYAKADLDYAYTVNLNEKNALAFHIGAGVVYPYGNSDMVPFEKRYYAGGANSVRGWSVRTLGPGTYSGNNPLADFMNQCGDIRLDMNAEYRSKLIWKLELALFLDAGNIWTIKDYPSQPGGAFKFNSFYKEIALAYGLGVRFDFNYFLIRVDMGLKMYDPSRIGNRPWVIAHHSFNRDASFHFAVGYPF
;
A
#
# COMPACT_ATOMS: atom_id res chain seq x y z
N MET A 1 -11.92 40.60 -19.04
CA MET A 1 -10.91 41.40 -18.33
C MET A 1 -10.37 40.72 -17.06
N LYS A 2 -11.18 40.01 -16.25
CA LYS A 2 -10.74 39.34 -15.02
C LYS A 2 -9.79 38.14 -15.24
N LEU A 3 -9.88 37.43 -16.34
CA LEU A 3 -9.02 36.24 -16.63
C LEU A 3 -7.57 36.63 -17.03
N ARG A 4 -7.38 37.81 -17.64
CA ARG A 4 -6.05 38.33 -17.98
C ARG A 4 -5.25 38.76 -16.73
N LEU A 5 -5.94 39.12 -15.66
CA LEU A 5 -5.34 39.45 -14.37
C LEU A 5 -4.80 38.20 -13.63
N LEU A 6 -5.50 37.05 -13.77
CA LEU A 6 -5.09 35.77 -13.17
C LEU A 6 -3.83 35.19 -13.86
N LEU A 7 -3.64 35.45 -15.17
CA LEU A 7 -2.43 35.06 -15.92
C LEU A 7 -1.22 35.93 -15.61
N LEU A 8 -1.40 37.13 -15.04
CA LEU A 8 -0.31 38.01 -14.61
C LEU A 8 0.25 37.67 -13.24
N ILE A 9 -0.50 36.97 -12.39
CA ILE A 9 -0.06 36.57 -11.04
C ILE A 9 1.19 35.69 -11.09
N PRO A 10 1.31 34.62 -11.90
CA PRO A 10 2.51 33.78 -11.96
C PRO A 10 3.74 34.51 -12.53
N ILE A 11 3.56 35.64 -13.21
CA ILE A 11 4.68 36.46 -13.73
C ILE A 11 5.10 37.52 -12.69
N LEU A 12 4.17 38.07 -11.94
CA LEU A 12 4.46 39.09 -10.89
C LEU A 12 5.12 38.50 -9.64
N VAL A 13 4.75 37.26 -9.27
CA VAL A 13 5.29 36.58 -8.07
C VAL A 13 6.82 36.36 -8.13
N PRO A 14 7.43 35.92 -9.25
CA PRO A 14 8.88 35.79 -9.35
C PRO A 14 9.64 37.12 -9.29
N LEU A 15 9.05 38.20 -9.81
CA LEU A 15 9.65 39.56 -9.76
C LEU A 15 9.69 40.12 -8.33
N LEU A 16 8.66 39.90 -7.53
CA LEU A 16 8.59 40.28 -6.12
C LEU A 16 9.50 39.40 -5.23
N TYR A 17 9.77 38.15 -5.63
CA TYR A 17 10.59 37.18 -4.92
C TYR A 17 12.07 37.59 -4.88
N SER A 18 12.59 38.16 -5.96
CA SER A 18 14.03 38.44 -6.10
C SER A 18 14.56 39.44 -5.08
N CYS A 19 13.76 40.44 -4.68
CA CYS A 19 14.22 41.53 -3.78
C CYS A 19 14.15 41.19 -2.29
N ARG A 20 13.38 40.13 -1.88
CA ARG A 20 13.15 39.84 -0.45
C ARG A 20 13.78 38.56 0.07
N ALA A 21 14.35 37.71 -0.82
CA ALA A 21 14.85 36.37 -0.44
C ALA A 21 16.00 36.43 0.60
N THR A 22 16.74 37.49 0.67
CA THR A 22 17.89 37.68 1.58
C THR A 22 17.64 38.66 2.71
N LYS A 23 16.36 38.94 3.07
CA LYS A 23 15.99 39.93 4.09
C LYS A 23 16.59 39.63 5.48
N TYR A 24 16.62 38.37 5.87
CA TYR A 24 17.13 37.89 7.15
C TYR A 24 18.51 37.22 7.04
N VAL A 25 19.29 37.57 6.05
CA VAL A 25 20.68 37.14 5.91
C VAL A 25 21.60 38.21 6.47
N GLY A 26 22.35 37.88 7.51
CA GLY A 26 23.26 38.79 8.20
C GLY A 26 24.36 39.37 7.31
N GLU A 27 25.11 40.35 7.85
CA GLU A 27 26.33 40.82 7.18
C GLU A 27 27.41 39.77 7.28
N GLY A 28 28.07 39.49 6.16
CA GLY A 28 29.05 38.39 6.06
C GLY A 28 28.46 36.99 5.88
N GLU A 29 27.16 36.82 6.01
CA GLU A 29 26.46 35.53 5.78
C GLU A 29 25.96 35.43 4.35
N TYR A 30 25.73 34.16 3.92
CA TYR A 30 25.21 33.87 2.59
C TYR A 30 24.02 32.91 2.67
N LEU A 31 22.95 33.22 1.94
CA LEU A 31 21.83 32.30 1.71
C LEU A 31 22.29 31.15 0.82
N LEU A 32 22.14 29.90 1.25
CA LEU A 32 22.39 28.73 0.43
C LEU A 32 21.31 28.62 -0.65
N ASP A 33 21.67 29.02 -1.88
CA ASP A 33 20.71 29.12 -2.99
C ASP A 33 20.58 27.80 -3.78
N ARG A 34 21.70 27.08 -3.93
CA ARG A 34 21.72 25.82 -4.66
C ARG A 34 22.84 24.92 -4.18
N VAL A 35 22.54 23.62 -4.07
CA VAL A 35 23.53 22.55 -3.90
C VAL A 35 23.42 21.61 -5.09
N SER A 36 24.53 21.33 -5.73
CA SER A 36 24.64 20.40 -6.86
C SER A 36 25.75 19.40 -6.61
N LEU A 37 25.56 18.18 -7.11
CA LEU A 37 26.56 17.13 -7.10
C LEU A 37 26.67 16.55 -8.51
N SER A 38 27.88 16.47 -9.00
CA SER A 38 28.20 15.85 -10.27
C SER A 38 29.29 14.79 -10.08
N THR A 39 29.21 13.71 -10.80
CA THR A 39 30.23 12.64 -10.83
C THR A 39 30.70 12.40 -12.26
N ASP A 40 31.94 12.04 -12.42
CA ASP A 40 32.54 11.60 -13.69
C ASP A 40 32.12 10.18 -14.08
N ASN A 41 31.58 9.40 -13.13
CA ASN A 41 31.21 8.00 -13.33
C ASN A 41 29.70 7.84 -13.42
N ARG A 42 29.18 7.28 -14.52
CA ARG A 42 27.75 7.03 -14.75
C ARG A 42 27.14 5.91 -13.89
N GLU A 43 27.96 5.00 -13.36
CA GLU A 43 27.53 3.93 -12.49
C GLU A 43 27.18 4.44 -11.08
N LEU A 44 27.77 5.56 -10.67
CA LEU A 44 27.48 6.21 -9.40
C LEU A 44 26.20 7.05 -9.50
N LYS A 45 25.16 6.61 -8.80
CA LYS A 45 23.89 7.35 -8.77
C LYS A 45 24.02 8.63 -7.92
N ASN A 46 23.94 9.78 -8.57
CA ASN A 46 23.97 11.09 -7.89
C ASN A 46 22.95 11.19 -6.75
N SER A 47 21.80 10.54 -6.86
CA SER A 47 20.77 10.54 -5.81
C SER A 47 21.21 9.85 -4.53
N GLU A 48 22.05 8.83 -4.64
CA GLU A 48 22.61 8.11 -3.50
C GLU A 48 23.65 8.95 -2.77
N LEU A 49 24.57 9.56 -3.53
CA LEU A 49 25.61 10.42 -2.98
C LEU A 49 25.03 11.70 -2.36
N LYS A 50 23.93 12.24 -2.89
CA LYS A 50 23.24 13.39 -2.32
C LYS A 50 22.69 13.14 -0.90
N SER A 51 22.39 11.90 -0.53
CA SER A 51 21.93 11.56 0.82
C SER A 51 22.96 11.85 1.92
N TYR A 52 24.24 12.00 1.56
CA TYR A 52 25.34 12.35 2.47
C TYR A 52 25.53 13.86 2.64
N ILE A 53 24.80 14.69 1.87
CA ILE A 53 24.86 16.15 1.98
C ILE A 53 24.07 16.58 3.21
N ARG A 54 24.72 17.30 4.10
CA ARG A 54 24.17 17.72 5.43
C ARG A 54 23.38 19.00 5.38
N GLN A 55 23.55 19.81 4.34
CA GLN A 55 22.88 21.09 4.24
C GLN A 55 22.24 21.22 2.85
N GLU A 56 20.93 21.35 2.85
CA GLU A 56 20.13 21.56 1.64
C GLU A 56 19.60 22.99 1.56
N PRO A 57 19.46 23.56 0.35
CA PRO A 57 18.91 24.91 0.17
C PRO A 57 17.41 24.94 0.49
N ASN A 58 16.89 26.15 0.72
CA ASN A 58 15.45 26.33 0.85
C ASN A 58 14.69 25.77 -0.35
N HIS A 59 13.58 25.11 -0.08
CA HIS A 59 12.77 24.48 -1.12
C HIS A 59 12.26 25.49 -2.14
N LYS A 60 12.38 25.12 -3.43
CA LYS A 60 11.82 25.86 -4.56
C LYS A 60 10.69 25.06 -5.21
N THR A 61 9.48 25.60 -5.13
CA THR A 61 8.29 25.05 -5.78
C THR A 61 8.50 25.08 -7.29
N PHE A 62 8.21 23.98 -7.97
CA PHE A 62 8.52 23.78 -9.40
C PHE A 62 10.00 24.00 -9.78
N GLY A 63 10.90 23.91 -8.80
CA GLY A 63 12.31 24.21 -9.00
C GLY A 63 12.67 25.70 -9.21
N LEU A 64 11.68 26.59 -9.20
CA LEU A 64 11.82 27.99 -9.58
C LEU A 64 11.55 28.96 -8.43
N ILE A 65 10.45 28.78 -7.69
CA ILE A 65 9.92 29.77 -6.74
C ILE A 65 10.06 29.28 -5.30
N GLY A 66 10.81 29.96 -4.46
CA GLY A 66 10.96 29.65 -3.03
C GLY A 66 9.80 30.17 -2.19
N LEU A 67 8.58 29.66 -2.39
CA LEU A 67 7.39 30.10 -1.66
C LEU A 67 7.54 30.03 -0.13
N PRO A 68 8.07 28.96 0.49
CA PRO A 68 8.21 28.92 1.95
C PRO A 68 9.12 30.02 2.50
N LEU A 69 10.23 30.31 1.84
CA LEU A 69 11.13 31.39 2.21
C LEU A 69 10.48 32.77 1.99
N PHE A 70 9.70 32.94 0.93
CA PHE A 70 8.97 34.16 0.65
C PHE A 70 7.97 34.48 1.78
N PHE A 71 7.16 33.52 2.21
CA PHE A 71 6.21 33.72 3.32
C PHE A 71 6.91 34.03 4.62
N TYR A 72 8.03 33.37 4.93
CA TYR A 72 8.84 33.69 6.09
C TYR A 72 9.34 35.13 6.02
N ASN A 73 9.84 35.57 4.89
CA ASN A 73 10.40 36.93 4.69
C ASN A 73 9.34 38.03 4.62
N LEU A 74 8.05 37.70 4.49
CA LEU A 74 6.95 38.67 4.68
C LEU A 74 6.76 39.08 6.14
N SER A 75 7.19 38.24 7.09
CA SER A 75 7.14 38.59 8.52
C SER A 75 8.07 39.76 8.85
N ASN A 76 7.85 40.40 9.97
CA ASN A 76 8.74 41.42 10.56
C ASN A 76 9.04 41.05 12.01
N ASP A 77 9.86 41.86 12.70
CA ASP A 77 10.34 41.56 14.04
C ASP A 77 9.27 41.75 15.14
N LYS A 78 8.11 42.31 14.79
CA LYS A 78 7.00 42.47 15.74
C LYS A 78 6.39 41.12 16.10
N ASP A 79 6.24 40.85 17.38
CA ASP A 79 5.61 39.61 17.86
C ASP A 79 4.09 39.77 17.93
N ASN A 80 3.43 39.61 16.77
CA ASN A 80 1.98 39.57 16.66
C ASN A 80 1.50 38.23 16.01
N GLY A 81 0.22 37.92 16.13
CA GLY A 81 -0.35 36.69 15.62
C GLY A 81 -0.09 36.46 14.14
N TRP A 82 -0.10 37.54 13.33
CA TRP A 82 0.16 37.48 11.90
C TRP A 82 1.62 37.10 11.58
N ASN A 83 2.59 37.73 12.23
CA ASN A 83 4.00 37.41 12.04
C ASN A 83 4.35 35.99 12.54
N ARG A 84 3.78 35.58 13.70
CA ARG A 84 3.93 34.20 14.18
C ARG A 84 3.38 33.19 13.19
N TRP A 85 2.22 33.48 12.60
CA TRP A 85 1.61 32.64 11.57
C TRP A 85 2.49 32.54 10.31
N LEU A 86 2.98 33.68 9.78
CA LEU A 86 3.88 33.71 8.61
C LEU A 86 5.19 32.94 8.85
N ARG A 87 5.79 33.06 10.04
CA ARG A 87 7.00 32.32 10.42
C ARG A 87 6.71 30.80 10.56
N ARG A 88 5.53 30.43 11.03
CA ARG A 88 5.11 29.04 11.21
C ARG A 88 4.84 28.34 9.87
N ILE A 89 4.25 29.00 8.90
CA ILE A 89 4.00 28.42 7.57
C ILE A 89 5.22 28.51 6.66
N GLY A 90 6.05 29.54 6.81
CA GLY A 90 7.28 29.72 6.07
C GLY A 90 8.44 28.88 6.61
N THR A 91 9.56 28.93 5.91
CA THR A 91 10.84 28.35 6.37
C THR A 91 11.89 29.46 6.45
N PRO A 92 12.71 29.51 7.53
CA PRO A 92 13.78 30.49 7.65
C PRO A 92 14.81 30.30 6.52
N PRO A 93 15.59 31.35 6.20
CA PRO A 93 16.68 31.23 5.24
C PRO A 93 17.71 30.24 5.74
N VAL A 94 18.13 29.33 4.89
CA VAL A 94 19.24 28.41 5.17
C VAL A 94 20.53 29.16 4.94
N ILE A 95 21.21 29.51 6.04
CA ILE A 95 22.51 30.18 6.00
C ILE A 95 23.59 29.14 5.68
N TYR A 96 24.48 29.47 4.78
CA TYR A 96 25.60 28.62 4.39
C TYR A 96 26.54 28.40 5.59
N ASP A 97 26.88 27.14 5.82
CA ASP A 97 27.84 26.70 6.82
C ASP A 97 28.96 25.90 6.14
N SER A 98 30.18 26.42 6.24
CA SER A 98 31.37 25.78 5.66
C SER A 98 31.74 24.48 6.37
N GLN A 99 31.49 24.35 7.68
CA GLN A 99 31.77 23.12 8.43
C GLN A 99 30.83 21.99 8.01
N LEU A 100 29.54 22.28 7.79
CA LEU A 100 28.59 21.30 7.28
C LEU A 100 28.92 20.88 5.85
N THR A 101 29.44 21.80 5.05
CA THR A 101 29.89 21.53 3.68
C THR A 101 31.10 20.59 3.70
N GLU A 102 32.09 20.84 4.57
CA GLU A 102 33.27 19.98 4.71
C GLU A 102 32.91 18.59 5.28
N LYS A 103 32.01 18.53 6.26
CA LYS A 103 31.46 17.26 6.74
C LYS A 103 30.80 16.46 5.63
N SER A 104 30.01 17.13 4.76
CA SER A 104 29.36 16.49 3.62
C SER A 104 30.39 15.94 2.64
N ARG A 105 31.43 16.71 2.31
CA ARG A 105 32.56 16.29 1.46
C ARG A 105 33.19 15.00 1.99
N SER A 106 33.60 15.03 3.27
CA SER A 106 34.24 13.88 3.92
C SER A 106 33.31 12.64 3.97
N GLN A 107 32.01 12.83 4.18
CA GLN A 107 31.06 11.72 4.19
C GLN A 107 30.85 11.10 2.80
N ILE A 108 30.84 11.92 1.74
CA ILE A 108 30.77 11.43 0.36
C ILE A 108 32.04 10.62 0.03
N GLU A 109 33.23 11.12 0.40
CA GLU A 109 34.51 10.39 0.20
C GLU A 109 34.51 9.04 0.95
N LYS A 110 34.06 9.03 2.22
CA LYS A 110 33.94 7.78 2.99
C LYS A 110 32.97 6.80 2.36
N ALA A 111 31.84 7.29 1.84
CA ALA A 111 30.86 6.45 1.17
C ALA A 111 31.41 5.84 -0.12
N LEU A 112 32.18 6.60 -0.89
CA LEU A 112 32.85 6.12 -2.09
C LEU A 112 33.94 5.10 -1.76
N ASN A 113 34.75 5.37 -0.74
CA ASN A 113 35.76 4.43 -0.25
C ASN A 113 35.13 3.09 0.17
N ASN A 114 34.01 3.13 0.90
CA ASN A 114 33.28 1.91 1.28
C ASN A 114 32.75 1.14 0.06
N LYS A 115 32.54 1.78 -1.06
CA LYS A 115 32.14 1.17 -2.35
C LYS A 115 33.32 0.75 -3.23
N GLY A 116 34.53 0.79 -2.72
CA GLY A 116 35.74 0.39 -3.45
C GLY A 116 36.42 1.49 -4.24
N TYR A 117 35.91 2.72 -4.21
CA TYR A 117 36.55 3.88 -4.87
C TYR A 117 37.52 4.57 -3.90
N THR A 118 38.64 3.94 -3.60
CA THR A 118 39.59 4.42 -2.58
C THR A 118 40.33 5.70 -3.00
N ASP A 119 40.49 5.93 -4.30
CA ASP A 119 41.17 7.10 -4.87
C ASP A 119 40.17 8.22 -5.18
N ALA A 120 38.94 8.10 -4.73
CA ALA A 120 37.90 9.10 -4.97
C ALA A 120 38.27 10.42 -4.30
N ILE A 121 38.20 11.49 -5.06
CA ILE A 121 38.43 12.87 -4.58
C ILE A 121 37.14 13.64 -4.77
N VAL A 122 36.67 14.29 -3.69
CA VAL A 122 35.54 15.19 -3.74
C VAL A 122 36.01 16.62 -3.54
N THR A 123 35.86 17.41 -4.57
CA THR A 123 36.15 18.85 -4.53
C THR A 123 34.85 19.63 -4.31
N VAL A 124 34.96 20.76 -3.64
CA VAL A 124 33.84 21.65 -3.37
C VAL A 124 34.17 23.02 -3.96
N ASP A 125 33.33 23.41 -4.93
CA ASP A 125 33.34 24.77 -5.46
C ASP A 125 32.20 25.57 -4.90
N THR A 126 32.51 26.84 -4.57
CA THR A 126 31.51 27.79 -4.07
C THR A 126 31.49 29.05 -4.93
N VAL A 127 30.32 29.38 -5.47
CA VAL A 127 30.12 30.59 -6.24
C VAL A 127 29.26 31.56 -5.45
N LYS A 128 29.84 32.70 -5.06
CA LYS A 128 29.14 33.77 -4.33
C LYS A 128 28.59 34.79 -5.33
N HIS A 129 27.33 35.17 -5.13
CA HIS A 129 26.72 36.27 -5.90
C HIS A 129 25.81 37.08 -4.95
N LYS A 130 26.22 38.33 -4.68
CA LYS A 130 25.59 39.16 -3.66
C LYS A 130 25.53 38.41 -2.31
N LYS A 131 24.36 38.35 -1.66
CA LYS A 131 24.11 37.59 -0.41
C LYS A 131 23.71 36.14 -0.63
N ARG A 132 24.05 35.51 -1.76
CA ARG A 132 23.72 34.12 -2.10
C ARG A 132 24.98 33.32 -2.43
N ILE A 133 24.94 32.02 -2.07
CA ILE A 133 26.03 31.10 -2.39
C ILE A 133 25.46 29.83 -3.04
N LYS A 134 26.15 29.36 -4.06
CA LYS A 134 25.92 28.06 -4.69
C LYS A 134 27.07 27.16 -4.34
N VAL A 135 26.77 25.93 -3.93
CA VAL A 135 27.76 24.89 -3.61
C VAL A 135 27.68 23.79 -4.64
N LYS A 136 28.83 23.45 -5.22
CA LYS A 136 28.98 22.35 -6.19
C LYS A 136 29.97 21.34 -5.63
N TYR A 137 29.49 20.10 -5.44
CA TYR A 137 30.36 18.96 -5.16
C TYR A 137 30.70 18.29 -6.48
N GLU A 138 32.00 18.18 -6.79
CA GLU A 138 32.51 17.45 -7.94
C GLU A 138 33.24 16.20 -7.46
N VAL A 139 32.74 15.05 -7.90
CA VAL A 139 33.25 13.75 -7.54
C VAL A 139 34.10 13.23 -8.72
N LYS A 140 35.39 13.05 -8.47
CA LYS A 140 36.29 12.27 -9.32
C LYS A 140 36.46 10.91 -8.68
N SER A 141 35.77 9.91 -9.24
CA SER A 141 35.64 8.59 -8.62
C SER A 141 36.96 7.78 -8.67
N GLY A 142 37.78 8.02 -9.62
CA GLY A 142 38.93 7.14 -9.90
C GLY A 142 38.47 5.73 -10.34
N THR A 143 39.45 4.82 -10.41
CA THR A 143 39.21 3.42 -10.77
C THR A 143 38.83 2.63 -9.51
N PRO A 144 37.67 1.98 -9.45
CA PRO A 144 37.25 1.21 -8.28
C PRO A 144 38.01 -0.11 -8.18
N TYR A 145 38.11 -0.62 -6.96
CA TYR A 145 38.55 -1.99 -6.72
C TYR A 145 37.49 -3.00 -7.09
N HIS A 146 37.89 -4.08 -7.77
CA HIS A 146 37.03 -5.23 -8.09
C HIS A 146 37.58 -6.48 -7.43
N ILE A 147 36.71 -7.41 -7.10
CA ILE A 147 37.07 -8.71 -6.53
C ILE A 147 37.57 -9.59 -7.66
N ASP A 148 38.84 -10.00 -7.64
CA ASP A 148 39.42 -10.90 -8.61
C ASP A 148 39.21 -12.35 -8.22
N ARG A 149 39.51 -12.69 -6.98
CA ARG A 149 39.36 -14.04 -6.46
C ARG A 149 38.68 -14.02 -5.09
N MET A 150 37.87 -15.06 -4.80
CA MET A 150 37.30 -15.30 -3.52
C MET A 150 37.74 -16.66 -3.01
N THR A 151 38.37 -16.68 -1.86
CA THR A 151 38.80 -17.91 -1.16
C THR A 151 38.12 -18.03 0.19
N TYR A 152 38.02 -19.25 0.70
CA TYR A 152 37.34 -19.54 1.97
C TYR A 152 38.29 -20.28 2.90
N ARG A 153 38.56 -19.69 4.05
CA ARG A 153 39.32 -20.30 5.13
C ARG A 153 38.38 -20.60 6.29
N ILE A 154 37.83 -21.79 6.26
CA ILE A 154 36.87 -22.29 7.25
C ILE A 154 37.45 -23.56 7.87
N PRO A 155 37.91 -23.51 9.13
CA PRO A 155 38.53 -24.66 9.79
C PRO A 155 37.57 -25.82 10.02
N ASP A 156 36.29 -25.55 10.33
CA ASP A 156 35.27 -26.56 10.55
C ASP A 156 34.74 -27.10 9.23
N ASP A 157 34.93 -28.39 8.94
CA ASP A 157 34.51 -29.05 7.70
C ASP A 157 32.98 -29.08 7.54
N SER A 158 32.23 -29.19 8.64
CA SER A 158 30.76 -29.17 8.63
C SER A 158 30.24 -27.81 8.18
N ILE A 159 30.76 -26.74 8.76
CA ILE A 159 30.41 -25.38 8.37
C ILE A 159 30.88 -25.11 6.95
N ARG A 160 32.09 -25.54 6.59
CA ARG A 160 32.60 -25.39 5.21
C ARG A 160 31.67 -26.02 4.21
N SER A 161 31.19 -27.23 4.47
CA SER A 161 30.30 -27.94 3.55
C SER A 161 28.98 -27.17 3.33
N ILE A 162 28.40 -26.59 4.40
CA ILE A 162 27.17 -25.81 4.33
C ILE A 162 27.38 -24.52 3.55
N VAL A 163 28.46 -23.78 3.83
CA VAL A 163 28.78 -22.51 3.15
C VAL A 163 29.07 -22.74 1.67
N MET A 164 29.84 -23.78 1.35
CA MET A 164 30.20 -24.11 -0.05
C MET A 164 29.00 -24.61 -0.84
N ALA A 165 28.11 -25.40 -0.23
CA ALA A 165 26.87 -25.83 -0.90
C ALA A 165 25.95 -24.65 -1.29
N ASP A 166 26.02 -23.54 -0.55
CA ASP A 166 25.26 -22.31 -0.80
C ASP A 166 26.07 -21.21 -1.53
N SER A 167 27.24 -21.53 -2.05
CA SER A 167 28.13 -20.57 -2.72
C SER A 167 27.51 -19.91 -3.96
N ALA A 168 26.60 -20.61 -4.65
CA ALA A 168 25.85 -20.05 -5.78
C ALA A 168 24.97 -18.85 -5.38
N SER A 169 24.56 -18.75 -4.13
CA SER A 169 23.76 -17.66 -3.56
C SER A 169 24.63 -16.50 -3.02
N SER A 170 25.96 -16.63 -3.06
CA SER A 170 26.88 -15.60 -2.57
C SER A 170 26.67 -14.27 -3.29
N LEU A 171 26.65 -13.18 -2.52
CA LEU A 171 26.59 -11.82 -2.99
C LEU A 171 27.95 -11.34 -3.53
N ILE A 172 29.03 -12.00 -3.08
CA ILE A 172 30.41 -11.71 -3.45
C ILE A 172 30.79 -12.61 -4.64
N ARG A 173 31.17 -12.00 -5.77
CA ARG A 173 31.56 -12.73 -6.98
C ARG A 173 32.74 -12.06 -7.66
N PRO A 174 33.63 -12.82 -8.27
CA PRO A 174 34.69 -12.23 -9.14
C PRO A 174 34.10 -11.25 -10.16
N GLY A 175 34.81 -10.16 -10.42
CA GLY A 175 34.42 -9.07 -11.31
C GLY A 175 33.43 -8.07 -10.71
N LYS A 176 32.91 -8.27 -9.48
CA LYS A 176 32.07 -7.29 -8.79
C LYS A 176 32.90 -6.28 -8.01
N LEU A 177 32.31 -5.11 -7.75
CA LEU A 177 32.90 -4.07 -6.93
C LEU A 177 33.23 -4.58 -5.52
N PHE A 178 34.37 -4.17 -5.00
CA PHE A 178 34.73 -4.39 -3.60
C PHE A 178 33.95 -3.40 -2.70
N ASP A 179 32.67 -3.72 -2.43
CA ASP A 179 31.76 -2.91 -1.60
C ASP A 179 31.64 -3.50 -0.21
N ARG A 180 32.08 -2.76 0.81
CA ARG A 180 31.99 -3.17 2.24
C ARG A 180 30.57 -3.47 2.71
N ASN A 181 29.58 -2.78 2.15
CA ASN A 181 28.18 -3.07 2.47
C ASN A 181 27.75 -4.45 1.96
N VAL A 182 28.25 -4.85 0.79
CA VAL A 182 27.99 -6.20 0.24
C VAL A 182 28.69 -7.26 1.08
N LEU A 183 29.91 -7.00 1.57
CA LEU A 183 30.60 -7.91 2.49
C LEU A 183 29.82 -8.10 3.77
N GLU A 184 29.28 -7.02 4.34
CA GLU A 184 28.46 -7.11 5.55
C GLU A 184 27.13 -7.86 5.32
N GLN A 185 26.49 -7.66 4.16
CA GLN A 185 25.31 -8.43 3.78
C GLN A 185 25.61 -9.93 3.63
N GLU A 186 26.78 -10.26 3.08
CA GLU A 186 27.22 -11.66 2.95
C GLU A 186 27.50 -12.30 4.31
N ARG A 187 28.11 -11.57 5.25
CA ARG A 187 28.28 -12.02 6.65
C ARG A 187 26.92 -12.39 7.25
N GLN A 188 25.93 -11.51 7.08
CA GLN A 188 24.58 -11.75 7.57
C GLN A 188 23.92 -12.95 6.89
N ARG A 189 24.06 -13.07 5.55
CA ARG A 189 23.51 -14.21 4.77
C ARG A 189 24.04 -15.55 5.26
N ILE A 190 25.38 -15.65 5.44
CA ILE A 190 26.03 -16.86 5.94
C ILE A 190 25.59 -17.15 7.38
N THR A 191 25.49 -16.13 8.23
CA THR A 191 25.00 -16.26 9.60
C THR A 191 23.59 -16.83 9.64
N ASP A 192 22.68 -16.25 8.83
CA ASP A 192 21.30 -16.72 8.74
C ASP A 192 21.21 -18.16 8.21
N ARG A 193 22.07 -18.52 7.24
CA ARG A 193 22.16 -19.89 6.71
C ARG A 193 22.59 -20.87 7.82
N LEU A 194 23.66 -20.57 8.53
CA LEU A 194 24.18 -21.44 9.60
C LEU A 194 23.20 -21.56 10.75
N ARG A 195 22.56 -20.46 11.16
CA ARG A 195 21.54 -20.50 12.20
C ARG A 195 20.30 -21.31 11.80
N ASN A 196 20.02 -21.42 10.52
CA ASN A 196 18.96 -22.29 10.02
C ASN A 196 19.35 -23.79 9.98
N GLU A 197 20.64 -24.11 10.08
CA GLU A 197 21.18 -25.46 10.13
C GLU A 197 21.55 -25.90 11.58
N GLY A 198 21.07 -25.17 12.57
CA GLY A 198 21.25 -25.57 13.98
C GLY A 198 22.27 -24.78 14.77
N TYR A 199 23.08 -23.94 14.18
CA TYR A 199 24.13 -23.18 14.89
C TYR A 199 23.55 -21.98 15.65
N PHE A 200 22.81 -22.25 16.74
CA PHE A 200 22.10 -21.24 17.53
C PHE A 200 22.99 -20.09 18.01
N ALA A 201 24.18 -20.39 18.54
CA ALA A 201 25.10 -19.42 19.11
C ALA A 201 25.95 -18.68 18.05
N PHE A 202 25.83 -19.06 16.77
CA PHE A 202 26.61 -18.44 15.73
C PHE A 202 26.14 -17.00 15.45
N ASN A 203 27.10 -16.09 15.30
CA ASN A 203 26.85 -14.71 14.93
C ASN A 203 27.84 -14.22 13.87
N LYS A 204 27.55 -13.12 13.21
CA LYS A 204 28.34 -12.57 12.12
C LYS A 204 29.74 -12.11 12.52
N GLU A 205 30.02 -11.89 13.79
CA GLU A 205 31.32 -11.44 14.29
C GLU A 205 32.41 -12.52 14.15
N TYR A 206 32.01 -13.79 13.98
CA TYR A 206 32.92 -14.89 13.66
C TYR A 206 33.36 -14.89 12.20
N ILE A 207 32.79 -14.04 11.34
CA ILE A 207 33.14 -13.94 9.92
C ILE A 207 33.94 -12.65 9.71
N SER A 208 35.15 -12.77 9.22
CA SER A 208 35.99 -11.64 8.82
C SER A 208 36.48 -11.81 7.39
N TYR A 209 37.00 -10.73 6.81
CA TYR A 209 37.61 -10.75 5.49
C TYR A 209 39.03 -10.25 5.56
N VAL A 210 39.91 -10.95 4.88
CA VAL A 210 41.28 -10.48 4.56
C VAL A 210 41.28 -10.11 3.10
N ALA A 211 41.67 -8.87 2.80
CA ALA A 211 41.68 -8.33 1.44
C ALA A 211 43.13 -8.00 1.05
N ASP A 212 43.66 -8.69 0.03
CA ASP A 212 44.93 -8.36 -0.58
C ASP A 212 44.67 -7.45 -1.78
N THR A 213 45.19 -6.23 -1.70
CA THR A 213 45.09 -5.20 -2.72
C THR A 213 46.41 -4.99 -3.46
N THR A 214 47.45 -5.79 -3.18
CA THR A 214 48.80 -5.63 -3.75
C THR A 214 48.96 -6.30 -5.12
N ILE A 215 47.99 -7.08 -5.58
CA ILE A 215 48.02 -7.85 -6.83
C ILE A 215 48.02 -6.98 -8.10
N GLY A 216 47.86 -5.66 -7.99
CA GLY A 216 47.79 -4.73 -9.11
C GLY A 216 46.41 -4.65 -9.78
N HIS A 217 46.32 -3.88 -10.86
CA HIS A 217 45.10 -3.70 -11.69
C HIS A 217 43.82 -3.29 -10.95
N LYS A 218 43.92 -2.73 -9.71
CA LYS A 218 42.78 -2.47 -8.83
C LYS A 218 41.93 -3.74 -8.56
N GLY A 219 42.60 -4.90 -8.61
CA GLY A 219 42.03 -6.16 -8.17
C GLY A 219 42.17 -6.37 -6.66
N VAL A 220 41.29 -7.17 -6.09
CA VAL A 220 41.31 -7.59 -4.67
C VAL A 220 41.17 -9.10 -4.64
N ASP A 221 42.18 -9.79 -4.10
CA ASP A 221 42.04 -11.17 -3.66
C ASP A 221 41.44 -11.14 -2.24
N LEU A 222 40.24 -11.73 -2.12
CA LEU A 222 39.46 -11.72 -0.88
C LEU A 222 39.45 -13.13 -0.25
N GLU A 223 39.89 -13.22 0.98
CA GLU A 223 39.75 -14.44 1.79
C GLU A 223 38.65 -14.23 2.86
N LEU A 224 37.63 -15.05 2.85
CA LEU A 224 36.66 -15.13 3.94
C LEU A 224 37.24 -16.05 5.00
N PHE A 225 37.44 -15.52 6.19
CA PHE A 225 37.89 -16.25 7.35
C PHE A 225 36.72 -16.41 8.34
N LEU A 226 36.43 -17.66 8.72
CA LEU A 226 35.45 -17.98 9.76
C LEU A 226 36.22 -18.53 10.93
N SER A 227 36.16 -17.84 12.08
CA SER A 227 36.86 -18.22 13.30
C SER A 227 36.02 -19.15 14.17
N ASP A 228 36.69 -20.05 14.85
CA ASP A 228 36.11 -20.79 15.97
C ASP A 228 35.86 -19.87 17.19
N ILE A 229 35.14 -20.36 18.20
CA ILE A 229 34.78 -19.59 19.40
C ILE A 229 36.03 -19.45 20.29
N PRO A 230 36.51 -18.22 20.55
CA PRO A 230 37.63 -18.03 21.50
C PRO A 230 37.14 -18.30 22.92
N VAL A 231 37.90 -19.11 23.64
CA VAL A 231 37.66 -19.42 25.05
C VAL A 231 38.74 -18.74 25.89
N ALA A 232 38.32 -17.82 26.77
CA ALA A 232 39.23 -17.20 27.73
C ALA A 232 39.53 -18.18 28.87
N ASP A 233 40.77 -18.35 29.20
CA ASP A 233 41.15 -19.05 30.44
C ASP A 233 40.94 -18.10 31.62
N SER A 234 40.16 -18.53 32.61
CA SER A 234 39.84 -17.74 33.81
C SER A 234 41.07 -17.42 34.68
N SER A 235 42.22 -18.04 34.40
CA SER A 235 43.45 -17.88 35.16
C SER A 235 44.52 -16.98 34.48
N GLN A 236 44.37 -16.66 33.20
CA GLN A 236 45.33 -15.85 32.47
C GLN A 236 44.62 -14.86 31.49
N THR A 237 45.24 -13.70 31.26
CA THR A 237 44.72 -12.62 30.42
C THR A 237 44.84 -12.93 28.92
N GLU A 238 45.39 -14.07 28.51
CA GLU A 238 45.60 -14.48 27.13
C GLU A 238 44.59 -15.53 26.66
N LEU A 239 44.13 -15.42 25.43
CA LEU A 239 43.26 -16.37 24.73
C LEU A 239 44.03 -17.67 24.46
N VAL A 240 43.71 -18.75 25.15
CA VAL A 240 44.53 -19.97 25.15
C VAL A 240 43.95 -21.09 24.26
N SER A 241 42.64 -21.08 23.97
CA SER A 241 42.04 -22.16 23.19
C SER A 241 40.86 -21.69 22.29
N PHE A 242 40.57 -22.47 21.26
CA PHE A 242 39.43 -22.30 20.39
C PHE A 242 38.52 -23.50 20.44
N ARG A 243 37.20 -23.26 20.50
CA ARG A 243 36.18 -24.31 20.51
C ARG A 243 35.36 -24.23 19.25
N LYS A 244 35.07 -25.37 18.62
CA LYS A 244 34.18 -25.47 17.46
C LYS A 244 32.78 -24.99 17.78
N HIS A 245 32.11 -24.50 16.75
CA HIS A 245 30.69 -24.18 16.84
C HIS A 245 29.84 -25.43 16.88
N ASN A 246 28.90 -25.48 17.83
CA ASN A 246 28.02 -26.62 17.99
C ASN A 246 26.67 -26.36 17.32
N THR A 247 26.08 -27.43 16.79
CA THR A 247 24.67 -27.46 16.44
C THR A 247 23.82 -27.77 17.65
N TYR A 248 22.65 -27.18 17.73
CA TYR A 248 21.73 -27.36 18.85
C TYR A 248 20.44 -28.00 18.37
N THR A 249 19.90 -28.92 19.19
CA THR A 249 18.56 -29.48 19.01
C THR A 249 17.61 -28.90 20.06
N VAL A 250 16.36 -28.73 19.73
CA VAL A 250 15.31 -28.27 20.67
C VAL A 250 14.84 -29.48 21.46
N ARG A 251 15.13 -29.51 22.78
CA ARG A 251 14.70 -30.59 23.66
C ARG A 251 13.21 -30.52 23.93
N ASN A 252 12.78 -29.47 24.59
CA ASN A 252 11.38 -29.22 24.94
C ASN A 252 10.91 -27.85 24.46
N VAL A 253 9.60 -27.72 24.22
CA VAL A 253 8.93 -26.46 23.92
C VAL A 253 7.85 -26.22 24.96
N TYR A 254 7.97 -25.11 25.68
CA TYR A 254 7.06 -24.67 26.72
C TYR A 254 6.27 -23.47 26.27
N PHE A 255 4.96 -23.54 26.28
CA PHE A 255 4.07 -22.39 26.14
C PHE A 255 3.75 -21.86 27.52
N ILE A 256 4.02 -20.59 27.79
CA ILE A 256 3.66 -19.91 29.04
C ILE A 256 2.61 -18.87 28.64
N THR A 257 1.33 -19.18 28.89
CA THR A 257 0.20 -18.41 28.35
C THR A 257 -0.10 -17.16 29.15
N ASP A 258 0.18 -17.16 30.47
CA ASP A 258 -0.10 -16.02 31.35
C ASP A 258 1.18 -15.26 31.74
N TYR A 259 2.06 -15.01 30.76
CA TYR A 259 3.26 -14.25 30.97
C TYR A 259 2.98 -12.76 31.16
N ASN A 260 3.47 -12.18 32.26
CA ASN A 260 3.38 -10.75 32.54
C ASN A 260 4.75 -10.07 32.38
N PRO A 261 5.01 -9.36 31.27
CA PRO A 261 6.30 -8.71 31.06
C PRO A 261 6.61 -7.58 32.04
N MET A 262 5.60 -7.08 32.76
CA MET A 262 5.73 -5.99 33.75
C MET A 262 5.85 -6.50 35.21
N GLY A 263 5.77 -7.79 35.45
CA GLY A 263 5.92 -8.36 36.77
C GLY A 263 7.30 -8.08 37.38
N GLY A 264 7.35 -7.74 38.65
CA GLY A 264 8.60 -7.45 39.39
C GLY A 264 9.32 -8.70 39.86
N THR A 265 8.55 -9.72 40.24
CA THR A 265 9.07 -11.01 40.73
C THR A 265 8.88 -12.13 39.70
N PRO A 266 9.64 -13.26 39.82
CA PRO A 266 9.40 -14.42 38.95
C PRO A 266 7.97 -14.95 39.03
N GLU A 267 7.37 -14.97 40.21
CA GLU A 267 5.99 -15.43 40.42
C GLU A 267 4.97 -14.52 39.74
N GLU A 268 5.20 -13.20 39.73
CA GLU A 268 4.37 -12.24 39.02
C GLU A 268 4.55 -12.30 37.48
N LYS A 269 5.76 -12.70 37.05
CA LYS A 269 6.05 -12.86 35.60
C LYS A 269 5.49 -14.14 35.02
N TYR A 270 5.55 -15.22 35.80
CA TYR A 270 5.21 -16.58 35.37
C TYR A 270 4.06 -17.14 36.23
N ALA A 271 2.89 -16.53 36.19
CA ALA A 271 1.72 -16.92 36.98
C ALA A 271 1.20 -18.35 36.63
N ILE A 272 2.05 -19.38 36.77
CA ILE A 272 1.78 -20.76 36.40
C ILE A 272 1.06 -21.44 37.54
N LYS A 273 -0.12 -22.04 37.28
CA LYS A 273 -0.88 -22.84 38.22
C LYS A 273 -0.98 -24.32 37.82
N ASP A 274 -0.98 -24.60 36.52
CA ASP A 274 -1.12 -25.95 36.00
C ASP A 274 -0.37 -26.13 34.68
N THR A 275 -0.15 -27.41 34.28
CA THR A 275 0.59 -27.78 33.09
C THR A 275 -0.09 -28.90 32.34
N ILE A 276 -0.34 -28.68 31.05
CA ILE A 276 -0.87 -29.68 30.11
C ILE A 276 0.26 -30.18 29.23
N PHE A 277 0.39 -31.50 29.06
CA PHE A 277 1.26 -32.10 28.04
C PHE A 277 0.40 -32.50 26.82
N TYR A 278 0.64 -31.86 25.65
CA TYR A 278 -0.15 -32.09 24.45
C TYR A 278 0.76 -32.22 23.22
N LYS A 279 0.71 -33.36 22.55
CA LYS A 279 1.48 -33.65 21.30
C LYS A 279 2.97 -33.34 21.37
N GLY A 280 3.62 -33.60 22.52
CA GLY A 280 5.04 -33.34 22.70
C GLY A 280 5.41 -31.92 23.19
N TYR A 281 4.42 -31.09 23.49
CA TYR A 281 4.58 -29.72 24.00
C TYR A 281 4.08 -29.59 25.43
N TYR A 282 4.73 -28.77 26.24
CA TYR A 282 4.29 -28.40 27.58
C TYR A 282 3.56 -27.07 27.51
N ILE A 283 2.34 -27.00 28.06
CA ILE A 283 1.52 -25.80 28.10
C ILE A 283 1.29 -25.45 29.56
N LEU A 284 1.89 -24.35 30.00
CA LEU A 284 1.84 -23.83 31.33
C LEU A 284 0.87 -22.64 31.34
N TYR A 285 -0.19 -22.75 32.13
CA TYR A 285 -1.22 -21.73 32.21
C TYR A 285 -1.55 -21.32 33.65
N GLY A 286 -2.14 -20.14 33.79
CA GLY A 286 -2.50 -19.56 35.09
C GLY A 286 -3.89 -20.00 35.52
N GLU A 287 -4.81 -19.03 35.69
CA GLU A 287 -6.19 -19.32 36.18
C GLU A 287 -7.10 -19.93 35.12
N LYS A 288 -6.90 -19.61 33.86
CA LYS A 288 -7.79 -20.02 32.75
C LYS A 288 -7.01 -20.43 31.52
N GLU A 289 -7.41 -21.55 30.95
CA GLU A 289 -7.00 -21.93 29.61
C GLU A 289 -7.78 -21.09 28.58
N TYR A 290 -7.23 -19.97 28.17
CA TYR A 290 -7.92 -19.09 27.21
C TYR A 290 -7.65 -19.47 25.77
N LEU A 291 -6.63 -20.28 25.47
CA LEU A 291 -6.36 -20.84 24.15
C LEU A 291 -6.29 -22.35 24.20
N HIS A 292 -7.00 -23.02 23.32
CA HIS A 292 -6.92 -24.48 23.20
C HIS A 292 -5.51 -24.95 22.85
N PRO A 293 -5.01 -26.05 23.46
CA PRO A 293 -3.73 -26.66 23.16
C PRO A 293 -3.48 -26.87 21.67
N GLY A 294 -4.52 -27.28 20.93
CA GLY A 294 -4.47 -27.45 19.47
C GLY A 294 -4.09 -26.16 18.75
N THR A 295 -4.62 -25.01 19.17
CA THR A 295 -4.32 -23.72 18.55
C THR A 295 -2.86 -23.31 18.76
N LEU A 296 -2.31 -23.57 19.96
CA LEU A 296 -0.91 -23.29 20.25
C LEU A 296 0.02 -24.14 19.36
N VAL A 297 -0.23 -25.45 19.30
CA VAL A 297 0.59 -26.38 18.52
C VAL A 297 0.44 -26.16 17.02
N GLU A 298 -0.74 -25.86 16.52
CA GLU A 298 -0.96 -25.55 15.09
C GLU A 298 -0.19 -24.31 14.61
N ASN A 299 0.03 -23.33 15.47
CA ASN A 299 0.77 -22.11 15.17
C ASN A 299 2.27 -22.17 15.53
N CYS A 300 2.75 -23.28 16.09
CA CYS A 300 4.15 -23.50 16.42
C CYS A 300 4.86 -24.26 15.29
N TYR A 301 5.91 -23.70 14.73
CA TYR A 301 6.77 -24.35 13.75
C TYR A 301 8.04 -24.92 14.35
N ILE A 302 8.31 -24.65 15.64
CA ILE A 302 9.42 -25.20 16.40
C ILE A 302 8.99 -26.58 16.91
N LEU A 303 9.67 -27.64 16.46
CA LEU A 303 9.34 -29.01 16.84
C LEU A 303 10.29 -29.52 17.92
N PRO A 304 9.81 -30.14 19.01
CA PRO A 304 10.64 -30.86 19.92
C PRO A 304 11.44 -31.96 19.20
N GLY A 305 12.72 -32.11 19.53
CA GLY A 305 13.65 -33.06 18.91
C GLY A 305 14.29 -32.58 17.61
N ALA A 306 13.80 -31.48 17.00
CA ALA A 306 14.33 -30.96 15.72
C ALA A 306 15.55 -30.04 15.97
N SER A 307 16.41 -29.90 14.95
CA SER A 307 17.48 -28.91 14.96
C SER A 307 16.92 -27.48 15.05
N TYR A 308 17.62 -26.62 15.77
CA TYR A 308 17.30 -25.21 15.85
C TYR A 308 17.29 -24.55 14.44
N SER A 309 16.34 -23.65 14.20
CA SER A 309 16.28 -22.88 12.97
C SER A 309 15.65 -21.52 13.22
N THR A 310 16.38 -20.44 12.92
CA THR A 310 15.86 -19.06 13.04
C THR A 310 14.60 -18.86 12.19
N ARG A 311 14.55 -19.45 11.02
CA ARG A 311 13.37 -19.39 10.15
C ARG A 311 12.12 -19.99 10.80
N MET A 312 12.26 -21.09 11.56
CA MET A 312 11.12 -21.68 12.27
C MET A 312 10.69 -20.81 13.46
N VAL A 313 11.65 -20.14 14.11
CA VAL A 313 11.36 -19.14 15.17
C VAL A 313 10.57 -17.98 14.58
N ASP A 314 11.03 -17.39 13.47
CA ASP A 314 10.34 -16.28 12.78
C ASP A 314 8.94 -16.67 12.31
N HIS A 315 8.80 -17.91 11.84
CA HIS A 315 7.51 -18.45 11.42
C HIS A 315 6.55 -18.58 12.60
N THR A 316 7.05 -19.10 13.73
CA THR A 316 6.28 -19.25 14.97
C THR A 316 5.88 -17.87 15.51
N TYR A 317 6.83 -16.95 15.62
CA TYR A 317 6.55 -15.57 16.05
C TYR A 317 5.51 -14.89 15.18
N SER A 318 5.67 -15.00 13.86
CA SER A 318 4.72 -14.41 12.89
C SER A 318 3.34 -15.06 12.96
N ALA A 319 3.24 -16.35 13.29
CA ALA A 319 1.96 -17.04 13.44
C ALA A 319 1.23 -16.57 14.71
N PHE A 320 1.92 -16.54 15.85
CA PHE A 320 1.31 -16.06 17.09
C PHE A 320 0.98 -14.57 17.07
N SER A 321 1.82 -13.74 16.45
CA SER A 321 1.55 -12.30 16.31
C SER A 321 0.29 -11.96 15.50
N ARG A 322 -0.26 -12.92 14.74
CA ARG A 322 -1.52 -12.76 14.01
C ARG A 322 -2.75 -13.14 14.83
N LEU A 323 -2.57 -13.81 15.96
CA LEU A 323 -3.67 -14.16 16.84
C LEU A 323 -4.12 -12.90 17.59
N GLU A 324 -5.29 -12.36 17.22
CA GLU A 324 -5.80 -11.09 17.76
C GLU A 324 -6.01 -11.10 19.29
N VAL A 325 -6.12 -12.27 19.89
CA VAL A 325 -6.24 -12.44 21.34
C VAL A 325 -4.93 -12.17 22.09
N LEU A 326 -3.78 -12.29 21.42
CA LEU A 326 -2.47 -12.10 22.03
C LEU A 326 -2.01 -10.64 21.94
N LYS A 327 -1.61 -10.09 23.08
CA LYS A 327 -1.01 -8.74 23.19
C LYS A 327 0.51 -8.77 23.08
N TYR A 328 1.13 -9.82 23.59
CA TYR A 328 2.58 -9.96 23.65
C TYR A 328 2.99 -11.39 23.29
N VAL A 329 4.05 -11.50 22.49
CA VAL A 329 4.66 -12.77 22.09
C VAL A 329 6.17 -12.61 22.16
N ASN A 330 6.84 -13.52 22.87
CA ASN A 330 8.29 -13.58 22.90
C ASN A 330 8.74 -15.05 22.89
N ILE A 331 9.82 -15.34 22.18
CA ILE A 331 10.37 -16.70 22.08
C ILE A 331 11.80 -16.65 22.59
N GLN A 332 12.08 -17.41 23.65
CA GLN A 332 13.37 -17.48 24.31
C GLN A 332 13.90 -18.90 24.28
N PHE A 333 15.20 -19.03 24.16
CA PHE A 333 15.89 -20.31 24.21
C PHE A 333 16.88 -20.32 25.36
N THR A 334 16.86 -21.39 26.12
CA THR A 334 17.79 -21.62 27.25
C THR A 334 18.61 -22.85 26.96
N PRO A 335 19.95 -22.73 26.91
CA PRO A 335 20.82 -23.90 26.78
C PRO A 335 20.69 -24.87 27.98
N VAL A 336 20.61 -26.16 27.70
CA VAL A 336 20.55 -27.20 28.71
C VAL A 336 21.96 -27.59 29.11
N HIS A 337 22.30 -27.42 30.39
CA HIS A 337 23.59 -27.79 30.90
C HIS A 337 23.63 -29.28 31.29
N GLY A 338 24.79 -29.95 31.10
CA GLY A 338 24.99 -31.34 31.48
C GLY A 338 24.47 -32.37 30.48
N SER A 339 24.06 -31.96 29.31
CA SER A 339 23.68 -32.85 28.19
C SER A 339 24.91 -33.25 27.38
N GLU A 340 25.02 -34.50 26.94
CA GLU A 340 26.09 -34.99 26.05
C GLU A 340 26.07 -34.28 24.68
N THR A 341 24.88 -33.95 24.20
CA THR A 341 24.68 -33.17 22.97
C THR A 341 24.12 -31.79 23.31
N PRO A 342 24.54 -30.71 22.61
CA PRO A 342 24.00 -29.36 22.83
C PRO A 342 22.51 -29.29 22.60
N GLN A 343 21.74 -28.96 23.62
CA GLN A 343 20.28 -28.88 23.59
C GLN A 343 19.77 -27.53 24.06
N LEU A 344 18.59 -27.16 23.58
CA LEU A 344 17.89 -25.94 23.96
C LEU A 344 16.49 -26.27 24.46
N ASP A 345 16.09 -25.64 25.53
CA ASP A 345 14.66 -25.52 25.87
C ASP A 345 14.10 -24.23 25.30
N CYS A 346 12.97 -24.34 24.63
CA CYS A 346 12.26 -23.20 24.00
C CYS A 346 11.10 -22.75 24.88
N HIS A 347 11.10 -21.50 25.31
CA HIS A 347 10.03 -20.87 26.07
C HIS A 347 9.29 -19.85 25.17
N ILE A 348 8.03 -20.14 24.87
CA ILE A 348 7.14 -19.25 24.12
C ILE A 348 6.25 -18.52 25.13
N LEU A 349 6.56 -17.25 25.35
CA LEU A 349 5.91 -16.40 26.34
C LEU A 349 4.78 -15.64 25.68
N LEU A 350 3.56 -15.84 26.16
CA LEU A 350 2.34 -15.28 25.60
C LEU A 350 1.61 -14.47 26.67
N THR A 351 1.05 -13.33 26.29
CA THR A 351 0.19 -12.50 27.16
C THR A 351 -1.13 -12.29 26.48
N GLU A 352 -2.21 -12.59 27.18
CA GLU A 352 -3.57 -12.32 26.69
C GLU A 352 -3.82 -10.81 26.57
N GLY A 353 -4.46 -10.40 25.50
CA GLY A 353 -4.98 -9.06 25.28
C GLY A 353 -6.43 -8.95 25.72
N LYS A 354 -7.01 -7.77 25.55
CA LYS A 354 -8.46 -7.58 25.76
C LYS A 354 -9.24 -8.38 24.71
N THR A 355 -10.07 -9.31 25.16
CA THR A 355 -10.86 -10.18 24.31
C THR A 355 -12.01 -9.43 23.64
N GLN A 356 -12.58 -8.43 24.30
CA GLN A 356 -13.71 -7.66 23.81
C GLN A 356 -13.30 -6.23 23.49
N LEU A 357 -13.82 -5.71 22.39
CA LEU A 357 -13.62 -4.36 21.90
C LEU A 357 -14.93 -3.80 21.37
N VAL A 358 -15.29 -2.60 21.83
CA VAL A 358 -16.36 -1.80 21.25
C VAL A 358 -15.74 -0.57 20.63
N THR A 359 -16.08 -0.30 19.38
CA THR A 359 -15.61 0.89 18.64
C THR A 359 -16.81 1.67 18.13
N THR A 360 -16.83 2.96 18.38
CA THR A 360 -17.80 3.89 17.82
C THR A 360 -17.12 4.76 16.79
N GLU A 361 -17.70 4.88 15.61
CA GLU A 361 -17.18 5.65 14.48
C GLU A 361 -18.20 6.72 14.10
N VAL A 362 -17.74 7.96 13.90
CA VAL A 362 -18.54 9.05 13.36
C VAL A 362 -17.83 9.54 12.11
N GLU A 363 -18.53 9.49 10.98
CA GLU A 363 -17.96 9.86 9.68
C GLU A 363 -18.79 10.96 9.04
N GLY A 364 -18.13 11.95 8.46
CA GLY A 364 -18.71 12.84 7.46
C GLY A 364 -18.46 12.24 6.07
N THR A 365 -19.51 12.10 5.27
CA THR A 365 -19.39 11.60 3.91
C THR A 365 -19.60 12.71 2.88
N ASN A 366 -18.89 12.60 1.75
CA ASN A 366 -19.13 13.42 0.58
C ASN A 366 -19.03 12.53 -0.66
N SER A 367 -20.17 12.17 -1.20
CA SER A 367 -20.26 11.32 -2.41
C SER A 367 -20.70 12.17 -3.59
N ALA A 368 -19.79 12.49 -4.49
CA ALA A 368 -20.07 13.27 -5.71
C ALA A 368 -20.71 14.64 -5.46
N GLY A 369 -20.37 15.29 -4.34
CA GLY A 369 -20.96 16.59 -3.94
C GLY A 369 -22.11 16.47 -2.94
N ASN A 370 -22.60 15.28 -2.68
CA ASN A 370 -23.62 15.01 -1.65
C ASN A 370 -22.98 14.92 -0.29
N PHE A 371 -23.46 15.70 0.66
CA PHE A 371 -22.96 15.69 2.03
C PHE A 371 -23.83 14.79 2.92
N GLY A 372 -23.15 13.99 3.72
CA GLY A 372 -23.83 13.11 4.67
C GLY A 372 -23.02 12.92 5.95
N PHE A 373 -23.60 12.20 6.87
CA PHE A 373 -22.92 11.73 8.06
C PHE A 373 -23.33 10.27 8.33
N SER A 374 -22.44 9.53 8.96
CA SER A 374 -22.74 8.18 9.43
C SER A 374 -22.25 7.94 10.84
N LEU A 375 -22.98 7.08 11.54
CA LEU A 375 -22.66 6.57 12.86
C LEU A 375 -22.46 5.06 12.75
N GLY A 376 -21.30 4.58 13.16
CA GLY A 376 -20.95 3.16 13.21
C GLY A 376 -20.72 2.70 14.64
N LEU A 377 -21.21 1.49 14.95
CA LEU A 377 -20.93 0.77 16.18
C LEU A 377 -20.41 -0.62 15.81
N THR A 378 -19.22 -0.95 16.28
CA THR A 378 -18.62 -2.26 16.04
C THR A 378 -18.29 -2.93 17.37
N TYR A 379 -18.83 -4.11 17.60
CA TYR A 379 -18.43 -5.01 18.67
C TYR A 379 -17.56 -6.12 18.11
N LYS A 380 -16.45 -6.41 18.77
CA LYS A 380 -15.56 -7.55 18.45
C LYS A 380 -15.29 -8.38 19.68
N HIS A 381 -15.36 -9.71 19.53
CA HIS A 381 -14.89 -10.68 20.51
C HIS A 381 -13.78 -11.53 19.85
N ARG A 382 -12.53 -11.40 20.31
CA ARG A 382 -11.32 -11.91 19.65
C ARG A 382 -11.00 -13.36 19.94
N ASN A 383 -11.83 -14.05 20.70
CA ASN A 383 -11.58 -15.44 21.14
C ASN A 383 -12.88 -16.18 21.46
N ILE A 384 -13.83 -16.19 20.55
CA ILE A 384 -15.18 -16.71 20.83
C ILE A 384 -15.21 -18.22 21.12
N PHE A 385 -14.29 -18.99 20.50
CA PHE A 385 -14.20 -20.45 20.65
C PHE A 385 -12.82 -20.89 21.19
N HIS A 386 -12.13 -20.07 21.97
CA HIS A 386 -10.81 -20.35 22.56
C HIS A 386 -9.71 -20.76 21.54
N GLY A 387 -9.88 -20.43 20.26
CA GLY A 387 -8.92 -20.67 19.17
C GLY A 387 -8.53 -19.39 18.45
N SER A 388 -8.66 -18.23 19.13
CA SER A 388 -8.46 -16.90 18.55
C SER A 388 -9.37 -16.59 17.34
N GLN A 389 -10.55 -17.22 17.28
CA GLN A 389 -11.57 -16.85 16.32
C GLN A 389 -12.19 -15.52 16.75
N THR A 390 -12.28 -14.60 15.78
CA THR A 390 -12.85 -13.28 16.01
C THR A 390 -14.29 -13.23 15.53
N PHE A 391 -15.20 -12.99 16.45
CA PHE A 391 -16.58 -12.60 16.14
C PHE A 391 -16.64 -11.08 16.00
N SER A 392 -17.33 -10.58 15.00
CA SER A 392 -17.61 -9.15 14.82
C SER A 392 -19.09 -8.93 14.51
N ALA A 393 -19.66 -7.92 15.14
CA ALA A 393 -20.97 -7.40 14.81
C ALA A 393 -20.85 -5.90 14.59
N ARG A 394 -21.21 -5.43 13.39
CA ARG A 394 -21.17 -4.02 13.01
C ARG A 394 -22.57 -3.55 12.68
N PHE A 395 -22.90 -2.38 13.18
CA PHE A 395 -24.08 -1.64 12.77
C PHE A 395 -23.66 -0.26 12.31
N ARG A 396 -24.20 0.21 11.17
CA ARG A 396 -23.96 1.54 10.63
C ARG A 396 -25.26 2.16 10.18
N ALA A 397 -25.48 3.40 10.59
CA ALA A 397 -26.57 4.23 10.09
C ALA A 397 -25.95 5.43 9.35
N ALA A 398 -26.36 5.66 8.12
CA ALA A 398 -25.88 6.77 7.31
C ALA A 398 -27.06 7.58 6.76
N TYR A 399 -26.88 8.89 6.73
CA TYR A 399 -27.84 9.82 6.14
C TYR A 399 -27.09 10.74 5.17
N GLU A 400 -27.57 10.85 3.94
CA GLU A 400 -27.01 11.76 2.92
C GLU A 400 -28.11 12.68 2.38
N ASN A 401 -27.70 13.93 2.15
CA ASN A 401 -28.52 14.90 1.41
C ASN A 401 -27.97 15.00 0.00
N ILE A 402 -28.76 14.57 -0.97
CA ILE A 402 -28.41 14.54 -2.39
C ILE A 402 -28.69 15.90 -2.99
N THR A 403 -27.67 16.62 -3.45
CA THR A 403 -27.76 18.00 -3.96
C THR A 403 -27.94 18.09 -5.49
N GLY A 404 -28.05 16.96 -6.19
CA GLY A 404 -28.29 16.92 -7.64
C GLY A 404 -29.76 17.06 -8.01
N ASP A 405 -30.09 18.00 -8.88
CA ASP A 405 -31.40 18.05 -9.53
C ASP A 405 -31.49 16.93 -10.57
N LEU A 406 -31.99 15.78 -10.15
CA LEU A 406 -32.25 14.63 -11.02
C LEU A 406 -33.63 14.74 -11.70
N GLY A 407 -34.05 15.94 -12.09
CA GLY A 407 -35.24 16.17 -12.88
C GLY A 407 -36.57 15.91 -12.16
N GLY A 408 -36.59 16.06 -10.81
CA GLY A 408 -37.79 15.93 -9.98
C GLY A 408 -38.24 14.49 -9.71
N LEU A 409 -37.47 13.48 -10.13
CA LEU A 409 -37.79 12.07 -9.93
C LEU A 409 -37.20 11.48 -8.65
N LEU A 410 -36.11 12.04 -8.12
CA LEU A 410 -35.49 11.57 -6.88
C LEU A 410 -35.45 12.71 -5.87
N ALA A 411 -36.03 12.46 -4.68
CA ALA A 411 -35.95 13.42 -3.59
C ALA A 411 -34.59 13.40 -2.91
N ASN A 412 -34.28 14.47 -2.16
CA ASN A 412 -32.92 14.81 -1.73
C ASN A 412 -32.41 14.00 -0.51
N ASN A 413 -33.17 13.04 0.01
CA ASN A 413 -32.84 12.35 1.25
C ASN A 413 -32.57 10.86 1.02
N TYR A 414 -31.48 10.37 1.57
CA TYR A 414 -31.09 8.96 1.55
C TYR A 414 -30.75 8.48 2.95
N LEU A 415 -31.41 7.44 3.40
CA LEU A 415 -31.12 6.75 4.66
C LEU A 415 -30.62 5.34 4.35
N GLU A 416 -29.51 4.97 4.97
CA GLU A 416 -28.93 3.63 4.89
C GLU A 416 -28.73 3.07 6.30
N LEU A 417 -29.20 1.85 6.52
CA LEU A 417 -28.95 1.07 7.73
C LEU A 417 -28.25 -0.22 7.33
N ASN A 418 -27.01 -0.38 7.75
CA ASN A 418 -26.22 -1.56 7.45
C ASN A 418 -25.94 -2.36 8.73
N GLY A 419 -26.22 -3.65 8.70
CA GLY A 419 -25.87 -4.62 9.73
C GLY A 419 -24.97 -5.71 9.15
N GLU A 420 -23.85 -6.00 9.81
CA GLU A 420 -22.92 -7.05 9.41
C GLU A 420 -22.52 -7.90 10.61
N ILE A 421 -22.58 -9.21 10.46
CA ILE A 421 -22.08 -10.19 11.42
C ILE A 421 -21.01 -11.04 10.70
N GLY A 422 -19.88 -11.22 11.37
CA GLY A 422 -18.78 -12.00 10.81
C GLY A 422 -18.07 -12.86 11.84
N VAL A 423 -17.55 -14.01 11.39
CA VAL A 423 -16.63 -14.85 12.15
C VAL A 423 -15.38 -15.09 11.33
N SER A 424 -14.23 -14.71 11.90
CA SER A 424 -12.91 -14.89 11.29
C SER A 424 -12.13 -15.98 12.02
N PHE A 425 -11.63 -16.93 11.26
CA PHE A 425 -10.77 -18.02 11.75
C PHE A 425 -9.32 -17.71 11.34
N PRO A 426 -8.34 -17.69 12.25
CA PRO A 426 -6.94 -17.44 11.92
C PRO A 426 -6.26 -18.63 11.25
N LYS A 427 -7.00 -19.41 10.48
CA LYS A 427 -6.54 -20.58 9.73
C LYS A 427 -7.31 -20.76 8.43
N PHE A 428 -6.70 -21.46 7.49
CA PHE A 428 -7.36 -21.84 6.25
C PHE A 428 -8.31 -23.02 6.50
N LEU A 429 -9.61 -22.77 6.44
CA LEU A 429 -10.65 -23.79 6.60
C LEU A 429 -11.14 -24.25 5.21
N PHE A 430 -10.57 -25.34 4.71
CA PHE A 430 -11.05 -25.96 3.49
C PHE A 430 -11.11 -27.48 3.68
N PRO A 431 -12.26 -28.13 3.41
CA PRO A 431 -12.35 -29.57 3.45
C PRO A 431 -11.45 -30.16 2.35
N PHE A 432 -10.95 -31.39 2.56
CA PHE A 432 -10.18 -32.17 1.57
C PHE A 432 -8.73 -31.71 1.32
N VAL A 433 -8.13 -30.89 2.20
CA VAL A 433 -6.74 -30.44 2.06
C VAL A 433 -5.89 -30.91 3.24
N SER A 434 -4.64 -31.33 2.98
CA SER A 434 -3.74 -31.82 4.02
C SER A 434 -3.36 -30.74 5.03
N THR A 435 -3.14 -31.13 6.30
CA THR A 435 -2.74 -30.22 7.37
C THR A 435 -1.41 -29.52 7.10
N SER A 436 -0.49 -30.16 6.37
CA SER A 436 0.78 -29.57 5.96
C SER A 436 0.60 -28.41 4.96
N PHE A 437 -0.37 -28.53 4.04
CA PHE A 437 -0.73 -27.46 3.13
C PHE A 437 -1.41 -26.31 3.87
N LEU A 438 -2.35 -26.61 4.76
CA LEU A 438 -3.07 -25.60 5.58
C LEU A 438 -2.08 -24.73 6.39
N ARG A 439 -1.08 -25.37 7.04
CA ARG A 439 -0.02 -24.67 7.75
C ARG A 439 0.82 -23.76 6.82
N ARG A 440 1.10 -24.21 5.60
CA ARG A 440 1.92 -23.46 4.64
C ARG A 440 1.23 -22.20 4.10
N MET A 441 -0.07 -22.26 3.88
CA MET A 441 -0.86 -21.16 3.32
C MET A 441 -0.96 -19.95 4.25
N ARG A 442 -0.96 -20.14 5.58
CA ARG A 442 -1.08 -19.05 6.57
C ARG A 442 -2.25 -18.10 6.28
N ALA A 443 -3.34 -18.64 5.79
CA ALA A 443 -4.53 -17.89 5.42
C ALA A 443 -5.48 -17.72 6.61
N THR A 444 -6.30 -16.67 6.58
CA THR A 444 -7.51 -16.54 7.39
C THR A 444 -8.71 -16.94 6.57
N THR A 445 -9.74 -17.46 7.24
CA THR A 445 -11.04 -17.77 6.64
C THR A 445 -12.08 -16.90 7.32
N ASP A 446 -12.85 -16.14 6.55
CA ASP A 446 -13.89 -15.29 7.06
C ASP A 446 -15.24 -15.73 6.52
N PHE A 447 -16.23 -15.81 7.41
CA PHE A 447 -17.65 -15.95 7.10
C PHE A 447 -18.37 -14.68 7.50
N THR A 448 -19.14 -14.11 6.60
CA THR A 448 -19.88 -12.87 6.82
C THR A 448 -21.32 -12.99 6.38
N ILE A 449 -22.20 -12.34 7.11
CA ILE A 449 -23.61 -12.14 6.74
C ILE A 449 -23.86 -10.64 6.92
N ASN A 450 -24.45 -10.02 5.91
CA ASN A 450 -24.80 -8.61 5.95
C ASN A 450 -26.21 -8.36 5.44
N ILE A 451 -26.80 -7.32 5.95
CA ILE A 451 -28.06 -6.75 5.48
C ILE A 451 -27.90 -5.24 5.38
N ASP A 452 -28.31 -4.69 4.26
CA ASP A 452 -28.27 -3.27 3.97
C ASP A 452 -29.66 -2.80 3.56
N TYR A 453 -30.24 -1.95 4.38
CA TYR A 453 -31.54 -1.33 4.14
C TYR A 453 -31.33 0.10 3.66
N GLN A 454 -31.76 0.37 2.44
CA GLN A 454 -31.64 1.64 1.76
C GLN A 454 -33.03 2.23 1.50
N GLN A 455 -33.28 3.37 2.11
CA GLN A 455 -34.56 4.06 1.95
C GLN A 455 -34.37 5.38 1.20
N ARG A 456 -35.09 5.52 0.10
CA ARG A 456 -35.34 6.76 -0.62
C ARG A 456 -36.83 7.04 -0.63
N PRO A 457 -37.28 8.27 -0.81
CA PRO A 457 -38.73 8.56 -0.90
C PRO A 457 -39.44 7.78 -2.03
N GLU A 458 -38.71 7.41 -3.08
CA GLU A 458 -39.26 6.75 -4.27
C GLU A 458 -39.35 5.24 -4.12
N TYR A 459 -38.39 4.65 -3.41
CA TYR A 459 -38.29 3.19 -3.21
C TYR A 459 -37.54 2.81 -1.94
N VAL A 460 -37.80 1.60 -1.51
CA VAL A 460 -36.99 0.90 -0.51
C VAL A 460 -36.26 -0.24 -1.18
N ARG A 461 -34.99 -0.38 -0.88
CA ARG A 461 -34.13 -1.46 -1.39
C ARG A 461 -33.46 -2.16 -0.22
N VAL A 462 -33.52 -3.47 -0.21
CA VAL A 462 -32.85 -4.32 0.78
C VAL A 462 -31.83 -5.20 0.07
N ILE A 463 -30.59 -5.15 0.52
CA ILE A 463 -29.51 -6.01 0.01
C ILE A 463 -29.11 -6.94 1.15
N SER A 464 -29.28 -8.23 0.95
CA SER A 464 -28.83 -9.25 1.89
C SER A 464 -27.66 -10.03 1.28
N GLY A 465 -26.62 -10.25 2.07
CA GLY A 465 -25.42 -10.91 1.58
C GLY A 465 -24.89 -11.97 2.52
N ALA A 466 -24.22 -12.97 1.96
CA ALA A 466 -23.46 -13.96 2.69
C ALA A 466 -22.15 -14.25 1.96
N GLY A 467 -21.02 -14.22 2.71
CA GLY A 467 -19.69 -14.38 2.15
C GLY A 467 -18.89 -15.46 2.85
N TRP A 468 -18.13 -16.20 2.06
CA TRP A 468 -17.07 -17.11 2.50
C TRP A 468 -15.81 -16.75 1.76
N ASN A 469 -14.82 -16.17 2.45
CA ASN A 469 -13.61 -15.69 1.83
C ASN A 469 -12.33 -16.12 2.56
N TYR A 470 -11.21 -16.07 1.82
CA TYR A 470 -9.87 -16.38 2.30
C TYR A 470 -8.96 -15.20 2.07
N LYS A 471 -8.09 -14.90 3.05
CA LYS A 471 -7.07 -13.87 2.96
C LYS A 471 -5.72 -14.43 3.34
N TRP A 472 -4.71 -14.20 2.53
CA TRP A 472 -3.33 -14.61 2.85
C TRP A 472 -2.30 -13.65 2.27
N TYR A 473 -1.08 -13.77 2.78
CA TYR A 473 0.05 -12.94 2.38
C TYR A 473 1.20 -13.83 1.91
N THR A 474 1.95 -13.35 0.90
CA THR A 474 3.14 -14.05 0.42
C THR A 474 4.32 -13.07 0.27
N ARG A 475 5.54 -13.61 0.24
CA ARG A 475 6.79 -12.87 0.06
C ARG A 475 6.94 -11.69 1.04
N GLY A 476 6.81 -11.95 2.34
CA GLY A 476 7.01 -10.93 3.38
C GLY A 476 5.97 -9.80 3.33
N ASN A 477 4.70 -10.14 3.10
CA ASN A 477 3.56 -9.21 3.00
C ASN A 477 3.56 -8.31 1.75
N ARG A 478 4.45 -8.55 0.79
CA ARG A 478 4.48 -7.79 -0.47
C ARG A 478 3.27 -8.06 -1.34
N PHE A 479 2.76 -9.31 -1.32
CA PHE A 479 1.55 -9.71 -2.02
C PHE A 479 0.46 -10.00 -0.99
N ARG A 480 -0.71 -9.40 -1.17
CA ARG A 480 -1.94 -9.71 -0.45
C ARG A 480 -2.90 -10.39 -1.41
N HIS A 481 -3.45 -11.49 -0.99
CA HIS A 481 -4.41 -12.26 -1.77
C HIS A 481 -5.73 -12.28 -1.02
N HIS A 482 -6.81 -12.09 -1.73
CA HIS A 482 -8.17 -12.21 -1.26
C HIS A 482 -8.94 -13.08 -2.24
N PHE A 483 -9.54 -14.14 -1.75
CA PHE A 483 -10.33 -15.07 -2.57
C PHE A 483 -11.70 -15.25 -1.95
N ASP A 484 -12.70 -14.70 -2.60
CA ASP A 484 -14.10 -14.97 -2.32
C ASP A 484 -14.44 -16.29 -2.96
N LEU A 485 -14.58 -17.36 -2.16
CA LEU A 485 -15.00 -18.67 -2.67
C LEU A 485 -16.46 -18.59 -3.10
N VAL A 486 -17.29 -18.00 -2.24
CA VAL A 486 -18.71 -17.75 -2.47
C VAL A 486 -19.05 -16.39 -1.86
N ASP A 487 -19.66 -15.53 -2.64
CA ASP A 487 -20.26 -14.27 -2.20
C ASP A 487 -21.65 -14.16 -2.84
N ILE A 488 -22.65 -14.17 -2.00
CA ILE A 488 -24.06 -14.12 -2.40
C ILE A 488 -24.57 -12.73 -2.08
N ASN A 489 -25.22 -12.11 -3.04
CA ASN A 489 -25.90 -10.82 -2.88
C ASN A 489 -27.30 -10.95 -3.48
N TYR A 490 -28.28 -10.77 -2.62
CA TYR A 490 -29.69 -10.73 -2.96
C TYR A 490 -30.19 -9.30 -2.81
N VAL A 491 -30.56 -8.70 -3.92
CA VAL A 491 -31.12 -7.35 -4.02
C VAL A 491 -32.61 -7.46 -4.16
N TYR A 492 -33.36 -6.86 -3.26
CA TYR A 492 -34.80 -6.91 -3.23
C TYR A 492 -35.40 -5.50 -3.06
N LEU A 493 -36.40 -5.16 -3.87
CA LEU A 493 -37.11 -3.88 -3.85
C LEU A 493 -38.56 -4.07 -3.32
N PRO A 494 -38.76 -4.12 -1.99
CA PRO A 494 -40.08 -4.39 -1.39
C PRO A 494 -41.13 -3.29 -1.67
N GLN A 495 -40.69 -2.07 -1.89
CA GLN A 495 -41.58 -0.92 -2.07
C GLN A 495 -41.06 0.01 -3.16
N MET A 496 -41.99 0.43 -4.02
CA MET A 496 -41.77 1.43 -5.04
C MET A 496 -43.01 2.27 -5.18
N THR A 497 -42.88 3.60 -5.19
CA THR A 497 -44.07 4.48 -5.33
C THR A 497 -44.66 4.35 -6.73
N SER A 498 -46.01 4.46 -6.83
CA SER A 498 -46.69 4.34 -8.12
C SER A 498 -46.25 5.42 -9.12
N ALA A 499 -45.96 6.63 -8.65
CA ALA A 499 -45.44 7.70 -9.48
C ALA A 499 -44.08 7.35 -10.08
N PHE A 500 -43.15 6.84 -9.26
CA PHE A 500 -41.82 6.41 -9.71
C PHE A 500 -41.92 5.23 -10.67
N LYS A 501 -42.76 4.24 -10.37
CA LYS A 501 -42.99 3.08 -11.24
C LYS A 501 -43.53 3.48 -12.61
N ASN A 502 -44.53 4.34 -12.68
CA ASN A 502 -45.10 4.82 -13.96
C ASN A 502 -44.07 5.60 -14.79
N ASN A 503 -43.26 6.43 -14.12
CA ASN A 503 -42.18 7.16 -14.76
C ASN A 503 -41.08 6.21 -15.27
N LEU A 504 -40.71 5.23 -14.44
CA LEU A 504 -39.73 4.20 -14.81
C LEU A 504 -40.21 3.40 -16.02
N ASP A 505 -41.46 2.92 -16.03
CA ASP A 505 -42.05 2.17 -17.14
C ASP A 505 -42.10 2.99 -18.43
N SER A 506 -42.39 4.29 -18.33
CA SER A 506 -42.41 5.20 -19.47
C SER A 506 -41.02 5.43 -20.09
N ILE A 507 -39.97 5.61 -19.25
CA ILE A 507 -38.60 5.86 -19.72
C ILE A 507 -37.91 4.54 -20.10
N ALA A 508 -38.24 3.46 -19.41
CA ALA A 508 -37.65 2.15 -19.60
C ALA A 508 -38.22 1.38 -20.79
N ALA A 509 -39.32 1.85 -21.42
CA ALA A 509 -39.87 1.26 -22.64
C ALA A 509 -38.80 1.16 -23.75
N ASP A 510 -37.96 2.19 -23.86
CA ASP A 510 -36.86 2.24 -24.84
C ASP A 510 -35.47 1.97 -24.21
N ASN A 511 -35.41 1.67 -22.89
CA ASN A 511 -34.16 1.52 -22.18
C ASN A 511 -34.14 0.30 -21.21
N PRO A 512 -33.82 -0.89 -21.73
CA PRO A 512 -33.77 -2.12 -20.90
C PRO A 512 -32.81 -2.04 -19.71
N LEU A 513 -31.72 -1.26 -19.83
CA LEU A 513 -30.73 -1.09 -18.75
C LEU A 513 -31.33 -0.41 -17.53
N LEU A 514 -32.18 0.58 -17.75
CA LEU A 514 -32.85 1.32 -16.68
C LEU A 514 -33.81 0.39 -15.91
N ARG A 515 -34.61 -0.40 -16.64
CA ARG A 515 -35.54 -1.35 -16.05
C ARG A 515 -34.82 -2.40 -15.20
N TYR A 516 -33.80 -3.02 -15.77
CA TYR A 516 -33.00 -4.06 -15.11
C TYR A 516 -32.36 -3.54 -13.80
N SER A 517 -32.04 -2.25 -13.70
CA SER A 517 -31.42 -1.66 -12.49
C SER A 517 -32.37 -1.53 -11.29
N TYR A 518 -33.68 -1.62 -11.52
CA TYR A 518 -34.74 -1.53 -10.51
C TYR A 518 -35.56 -2.83 -10.39
N GLU A 519 -35.02 -3.94 -10.83
CA GLU A 519 -35.57 -5.29 -10.62
C GLU A 519 -34.81 -6.00 -9.52
N ASP A 520 -35.43 -7.03 -8.96
CA ASP A 520 -34.80 -7.90 -7.98
C ASP A 520 -33.68 -8.70 -8.64
N HIS A 521 -32.53 -8.81 -7.96
CA HIS A 521 -31.36 -9.50 -8.51
C HIS A 521 -30.78 -10.51 -7.52
N PHE A 522 -30.35 -11.64 -8.05
CA PHE A 522 -29.57 -12.61 -7.32
C PHE A 522 -28.20 -12.78 -7.96
N ILE A 523 -27.14 -12.47 -7.22
CA ILE A 523 -25.77 -12.56 -7.68
C ILE A 523 -25.01 -13.52 -6.76
N MET A 524 -24.55 -14.63 -7.28
CA MET A 524 -23.61 -15.53 -6.60
C MET A 524 -22.31 -15.53 -7.36
N ARG A 525 -21.27 -15.00 -6.77
CA ARG A 525 -19.96 -14.82 -7.41
C ARG A 525 -18.84 -15.54 -6.68
N SER A 526 -17.79 -15.86 -7.42
CA SER A 526 -16.47 -16.16 -6.89
C SER A 526 -15.48 -15.13 -7.45
N ALA A 527 -14.58 -14.63 -6.62
CA ALA A 527 -13.66 -13.58 -7.01
C ALA A 527 -12.26 -13.79 -6.43
N TYR A 528 -11.24 -13.46 -7.19
CA TYR A 528 -9.87 -13.43 -6.72
C TYR A 528 -9.26 -12.04 -6.93
N VAL A 529 -8.73 -11.48 -5.86
CA VAL A 529 -8.06 -10.17 -5.88
C VAL A 529 -6.64 -10.34 -5.38
N MET A 530 -5.69 -9.93 -6.19
CA MET A 530 -4.29 -9.82 -5.82
C MET A 530 -3.88 -8.35 -5.70
N TYR A 531 -3.25 -8.01 -4.61
CA TYR A 531 -2.70 -6.70 -4.36
C TYR A 531 -1.20 -6.81 -4.11
N MET A 532 -0.39 -6.13 -4.92
CA MET A 532 1.06 -6.11 -4.80
C MET A 532 1.54 -4.68 -4.55
N SER A 533 2.44 -4.51 -3.58
CA SER A 533 3.09 -3.22 -3.33
C SER A 533 4.54 -3.43 -2.90
N ASN A 534 5.41 -2.51 -3.30
CA ASN A 534 6.78 -2.46 -2.80
C ASN A 534 6.95 -1.50 -1.63
N LEU A 535 5.86 -0.94 -1.13
CA LEU A 535 5.89 -0.01 0.01
C LEU A 535 6.44 -0.70 1.26
N LYS A 536 7.45 -0.11 1.86
CA LYS A 536 8.04 -0.64 3.10
C LYS A 536 7.14 -0.32 4.28
N SER A 537 6.98 -1.27 5.18
CA SER A 537 6.11 -1.14 6.37
C SER A 537 6.58 -0.08 7.37
N ASN A 538 7.86 0.29 7.36
CA ASN A 538 8.39 1.33 8.22
C ASN A 538 8.23 2.72 7.56
N ILE A 539 7.48 3.62 8.21
CA ILE A 539 7.17 4.97 7.72
C ILE A 539 8.44 5.76 7.38
N ALA A 540 9.49 5.68 8.20
CA ALA A 540 10.74 6.38 7.96
C ALA A 540 11.49 5.87 6.71
N SER A 541 11.43 4.57 6.41
CA SER A 541 12.03 3.99 5.21
C SER A 541 11.15 4.18 3.97
N SER A 542 9.84 4.23 4.14
CA SER A 542 8.85 4.52 3.10
C SER A 542 8.99 5.97 2.59
N ALA A 543 9.14 6.95 3.48
CA ALA A 543 9.32 8.36 3.12
C ALA A 543 10.58 8.63 2.28
N LYS A 544 11.61 7.78 2.40
CA LYS A 544 12.85 7.85 1.61
C LYS A 544 12.84 6.97 0.36
N GLN A 545 11.78 6.20 0.14
CA GLN A 545 11.69 5.31 -1.01
C GLN A 545 11.46 6.11 -2.29
N ARG A 546 12.39 5.98 -3.26
CA ARG A 546 12.34 6.74 -4.50
C ARG A 546 11.20 6.31 -5.42
N GLU A 547 10.97 5.02 -5.51
CA GLU A 547 9.99 4.44 -6.42
C GLU A 547 9.00 3.60 -5.63
N ILE A 548 7.74 3.93 -5.74
CA ILE A 548 6.64 3.22 -5.10
C ILE A 548 5.71 2.75 -6.20
N TYR A 549 5.35 1.48 -6.19
CA TYR A 549 4.36 0.95 -7.10
C TYR A 549 3.36 0.07 -6.36
N THR A 550 2.15 0.10 -6.86
CA THR A 550 1.06 -0.77 -6.45
C THR A 550 0.39 -1.36 -7.67
N LEU A 551 0.06 -2.63 -7.60
CA LEU A 551 -0.70 -3.34 -8.61
C LEU A 551 -1.87 -4.04 -7.93
N ARG A 552 -3.07 -3.76 -8.38
CA ARG A 552 -4.27 -4.51 -8.04
C ARG A 552 -4.77 -5.22 -9.29
N SER A 553 -4.93 -6.52 -9.22
CA SER A 553 -5.63 -7.30 -10.24
C SER A 553 -6.78 -8.04 -9.59
N ALA A 554 -7.94 -8.02 -10.23
CA ALA A 554 -9.12 -8.72 -9.77
C ALA A 554 -9.75 -9.49 -10.93
N PHE A 555 -10.21 -10.70 -10.62
CA PHE A 555 -10.97 -11.54 -11.53
C PHE A 555 -12.21 -12.05 -10.80
N GLU A 556 -13.37 -11.93 -11.40
CA GLU A 556 -14.65 -12.29 -10.82
C GLU A 556 -15.47 -13.08 -11.85
N ILE A 557 -16.10 -14.16 -11.41
CA ILE A 557 -17.08 -14.91 -12.17
C ILE A 557 -18.34 -15.07 -11.34
N ALA A 558 -19.49 -14.89 -11.96
CA ALA A 558 -20.78 -15.00 -11.29
C ALA A 558 -21.73 -15.96 -12.02
N GLY A 559 -22.61 -16.61 -11.28
CA GLY A 559 -23.70 -17.43 -11.79
C GLY A 559 -23.32 -18.81 -12.31
N ASN A 560 -22.03 -19.14 -12.50
CA ASN A 560 -21.61 -20.39 -13.12
C ASN A 560 -22.02 -21.65 -12.35
N LEU A 561 -21.85 -21.63 -11.02
CA LEU A 561 -22.27 -22.74 -10.18
C LEU A 561 -23.79 -22.95 -10.23
N LEU A 562 -24.54 -21.84 -10.16
CA LEU A 562 -26.00 -21.88 -10.26
C LEU A 562 -26.46 -22.38 -11.62
N TYR A 563 -25.83 -21.91 -12.69
CA TYR A 563 -26.13 -22.38 -14.04
C TYR A 563 -25.87 -23.88 -14.22
N ALA A 564 -24.77 -24.39 -13.68
CA ALA A 564 -24.47 -25.81 -13.68
C ALA A 564 -25.53 -26.62 -12.91
N ILE A 565 -25.91 -26.17 -11.71
CA ILE A 565 -26.97 -26.79 -10.90
C ILE A 565 -28.31 -26.76 -11.65
N SER A 566 -28.71 -25.60 -12.18
CA SER A 566 -29.99 -25.40 -12.85
C SER A 566 -30.09 -26.28 -14.13
N SER A 567 -28.99 -26.38 -14.90
CA SER A 567 -28.95 -27.17 -16.10
C SER A 567 -28.99 -28.68 -15.83
N LEU A 568 -28.28 -29.15 -14.77
CA LEU A 568 -28.25 -30.55 -14.36
C LEU A 568 -29.55 -31.01 -13.70
N SER A 569 -30.22 -30.14 -12.97
CA SER A 569 -31.49 -30.42 -12.29
C SER A 569 -32.73 -30.20 -13.16
N SER A 570 -32.56 -29.86 -14.45
CA SER A 570 -33.64 -29.58 -15.40
C SER A 570 -34.66 -28.56 -14.85
N MET A 571 -34.20 -27.50 -14.18
CA MET A 571 -35.06 -26.45 -13.64
C MET A 571 -35.84 -25.77 -14.78
N LYS A 572 -37.05 -25.32 -14.46
CA LYS A 572 -37.87 -24.57 -15.42
C LYS A 572 -37.23 -23.22 -15.70
N ARG A 573 -37.33 -22.81 -16.95
CA ARG A 573 -36.94 -21.47 -17.39
C ARG A 573 -38.14 -20.50 -17.31
N ALA A 574 -37.88 -19.25 -17.02
CA ALA A 574 -38.86 -18.18 -17.14
C ALA A 574 -39.33 -18.01 -18.59
N SER A 575 -40.37 -17.23 -18.80
CA SER A 575 -40.84 -16.85 -20.16
C SER A 575 -39.77 -16.07 -20.96
N SER A 576 -38.82 -15.41 -20.28
CA SER A 576 -37.64 -14.77 -20.85
C SER A 576 -36.54 -15.72 -21.35
N GLY A 577 -36.64 -17.03 -20.98
CA GLY A 577 -35.64 -18.04 -21.32
C GLY A 577 -34.53 -18.23 -20.27
N GLU A 578 -34.49 -17.44 -19.25
CA GLU A 578 -33.52 -17.47 -18.14
C GLU A 578 -33.92 -18.50 -17.08
N TYR A 579 -32.94 -19.05 -16.35
CA TYR A 579 -33.19 -19.83 -15.15
C TYR A 579 -33.43 -18.89 -13.95
N GLU A 580 -34.36 -19.26 -13.11
CA GLU A 580 -34.70 -18.51 -11.90
C GLU A 580 -34.44 -19.34 -10.63
N ILE A 581 -34.05 -18.65 -9.55
CA ILE A 581 -33.99 -19.17 -8.19
C ILE A 581 -34.89 -18.30 -7.32
N LEU A 582 -35.82 -18.93 -6.59
CA LEU A 582 -36.85 -18.24 -5.80
C LEU A 582 -37.69 -17.23 -6.61
N GLY A 583 -37.88 -17.49 -7.91
CA GLY A 583 -38.62 -16.62 -8.82
C GLY A 583 -37.84 -15.39 -9.31
N ILE A 584 -36.52 -15.38 -9.16
CA ILE A 584 -35.65 -14.27 -9.56
C ILE A 584 -34.54 -14.79 -10.47
N SER A 585 -34.32 -14.12 -11.58
CA SER A 585 -33.23 -14.43 -12.50
C SER A 585 -31.87 -14.09 -11.84
N TYR A 586 -30.93 -15.02 -11.91
CA TYR A 586 -29.58 -14.80 -11.40
C TYR A 586 -28.63 -14.33 -12.49
N SER A 587 -27.73 -13.42 -12.11
CA SER A 587 -26.77 -12.84 -13.04
C SER A 587 -25.60 -13.79 -13.33
N GLN A 588 -25.22 -13.91 -14.61
CA GLN A 588 -24.07 -14.68 -15.06
C GLN A 588 -23.12 -13.82 -15.90
N TYR A 589 -21.91 -13.59 -15.39
CA TYR A 589 -20.89 -12.75 -16.04
C TYR A 589 -19.47 -13.13 -15.62
N ALA A 590 -18.50 -12.68 -16.39
CA ALA A 590 -17.08 -12.65 -16.04
C ALA A 590 -16.57 -11.20 -16.03
N LYS A 591 -15.75 -10.85 -15.04
CA LYS A 591 -15.18 -9.51 -14.86
C LYS A 591 -13.70 -9.59 -14.56
N ALA A 592 -12.92 -8.72 -15.18
CA ALA A 592 -11.50 -8.59 -14.93
C ALA A 592 -11.13 -7.10 -14.78
N ASP A 593 -10.37 -6.78 -13.73
CA ASP A 593 -9.87 -5.43 -13.44
C ASP A 593 -8.36 -5.47 -13.24
N LEU A 594 -7.69 -4.44 -13.73
CA LEU A 594 -6.27 -4.16 -13.52
C LEU A 594 -6.10 -2.69 -13.18
N ASP A 595 -5.51 -2.39 -12.01
CA ASP A 595 -5.15 -1.04 -11.59
C ASP A 595 -3.66 -1.03 -11.22
N TYR A 596 -2.87 -0.21 -11.89
CA TYR A 596 -1.44 -0.03 -11.62
C TYR A 596 -1.14 1.43 -11.33
N ALA A 597 -0.55 1.69 -10.17
CA ALA A 597 -0.07 3.02 -9.81
C ALA A 597 1.44 2.99 -9.58
N TYR A 598 2.12 4.02 -10.08
CA TYR A 598 3.57 4.18 -9.97
C TYR A 598 3.91 5.62 -9.58
N THR A 599 4.62 5.78 -8.47
CA THR A 599 5.05 7.08 -7.98
C THR A 599 6.57 7.14 -7.90
N VAL A 600 7.14 8.19 -8.50
CA VAL A 600 8.57 8.51 -8.43
C VAL A 600 8.76 9.74 -7.58
N ASN A 601 9.35 9.59 -6.41
CA ASN A 601 9.75 10.69 -5.57
C ASN A 601 11.03 11.31 -6.15
N LEU A 602 10.91 12.49 -6.76
CA LEU A 602 12.02 13.23 -7.33
C LEU A 602 12.93 13.78 -6.21
N ASN A 603 12.31 14.18 -5.10
CA ASN A 603 12.93 14.56 -3.84
C ASN A 603 11.86 14.48 -2.72
N GLU A 604 12.18 14.87 -1.49
CA GLU A 604 11.26 14.81 -0.33
C GLU A 604 9.97 15.64 -0.50
N LYS A 605 9.92 16.54 -1.46
CA LYS A 605 8.83 17.49 -1.65
C LYS A 605 8.16 17.43 -3.01
N ASN A 606 8.76 16.75 -3.97
CA ASN A 606 8.24 16.66 -5.34
C ASN A 606 8.16 15.21 -5.77
N ALA A 607 7.03 14.83 -6.35
CA ALA A 607 6.80 13.49 -6.88
C ALA A 607 6.06 13.55 -8.22
N LEU A 608 6.30 12.54 -9.05
CA LEU A 608 5.50 12.22 -10.23
C LEU A 608 4.74 10.93 -9.94
N ALA A 609 3.44 10.96 -10.12
CA ALA A 609 2.57 9.81 -9.95
C ALA A 609 1.84 9.50 -11.26
N PHE A 610 1.78 8.22 -11.59
CA PHE A 610 1.12 7.69 -12.77
C PHE A 610 0.16 6.61 -12.36
N HIS A 611 -0.97 6.53 -13.04
CA HIS A 611 -1.95 5.48 -12.85
C HIS A 611 -2.47 5.02 -14.20
N ILE A 612 -2.74 3.72 -14.29
CA ILE A 612 -3.48 3.11 -15.39
C ILE A 612 -4.46 2.10 -14.79
N GLY A 613 -5.72 2.26 -15.12
CA GLY A 613 -6.82 1.38 -14.75
C GLY A 613 -7.50 0.85 -16.00
N ALA A 614 -7.68 -0.46 -16.09
CA ALA A 614 -8.43 -1.11 -17.16
C ALA A 614 -9.38 -2.14 -16.56
N GLY A 615 -10.56 -2.26 -17.13
CA GLY A 615 -11.54 -3.23 -16.68
C GLY A 615 -12.45 -3.67 -17.80
N VAL A 616 -12.90 -4.92 -17.74
CA VAL A 616 -13.87 -5.50 -18.66
C VAL A 616 -14.82 -6.39 -17.88
N VAL A 617 -16.11 -6.29 -18.20
CA VAL A 617 -17.14 -7.22 -17.70
C VAL A 617 -17.97 -7.69 -18.87
N TYR A 618 -18.18 -9.00 -18.95
CA TYR A 618 -18.87 -9.66 -20.06
C TYR A 618 -20.02 -10.54 -19.53
N PRO A 619 -21.30 -10.24 -19.88
CA PRO A 619 -22.42 -11.09 -19.55
C PRO A 619 -22.53 -12.27 -20.53
N TYR A 620 -22.91 -13.43 -20.02
CA TYR A 620 -23.13 -14.64 -20.85
C TYR A 620 -24.13 -15.59 -20.19
N GLY A 621 -24.52 -16.63 -20.92
CA GLY A 621 -25.35 -17.72 -20.40
C GLY A 621 -26.73 -17.28 -19.95
N ASN A 622 -26.94 -17.15 -18.64
CA ASN A 622 -28.21 -16.74 -18.04
C ASN A 622 -28.46 -15.24 -18.02
N SER A 623 -27.56 -14.43 -18.56
CA SER A 623 -27.68 -12.97 -18.54
C SER A 623 -27.34 -12.34 -19.86
N ASP A 624 -28.22 -11.52 -20.36
CA ASP A 624 -27.99 -10.67 -21.54
C ASP A 624 -27.27 -9.36 -21.20
N MET A 625 -27.39 -8.92 -19.97
CA MET A 625 -26.84 -7.66 -19.46
C MET A 625 -26.15 -7.88 -18.13
N VAL A 626 -25.24 -6.96 -17.79
CA VAL A 626 -24.54 -6.93 -16.50
C VAL A 626 -25.33 -6.08 -15.51
N PRO A 627 -25.50 -6.51 -14.23
CA PRO A 627 -26.09 -5.68 -13.20
C PRO A 627 -25.41 -4.31 -13.12
N PHE A 628 -26.19 -3.28 -12.90
CA PHE A 628 -25.72 -1.90 -12.87
C PHE A 628 -24.58 -1.68 -11.86
N GLU A 629 -24.64 -2.33 -10.72
CA GLU A 629 -23.62 -2.28 -9.67
C GLU A 629 -22.26 -2.86 -10.10
N LYS A 630 -22.24 -3.62 -11.18
CA LYS A 630 -21.02 -4.28 -11.69
C LYS A 630 -20.45 -3.58 -12.92
N ARG A 631 -21.19 -2.67 -13.53
CA ARG A 631 -20.75 -1.87 -14.67
C ARG A 631 -19.81 -0.75 -14.24
N TYR A 632 -19.06 -0.25 -15.20
CA TYR A 632 -18.12 0.85 -14.99
C TYR A 632 -18.76 2.20 -15.29
N TYR A 633 -18.25 3.23 -14.65
CA TYR A 633 -18.53 4.63 -14.96
C TYR A 633 -17.23 5.43 -15.00
N ALA A 634 -17.22 6.56 -15.70
CA ALA A 634 -16.09 7.46 -15.80
C ALA A 634 -16.44 8.87 -15.31
N GLY A 635 -15.37 9.67 -15.06
CA GLY A 635 -15.47 10.99 -14.45
C GLY A 635 -15.37 10.94 -12.91
N GLY A 636 -15.25 12.11 -12.30
CA GLY A 636 -15.10 12.28 -10.87
C GLY A 636 -13.64 12.35 -10.39
N ALA A 637 -13.50 12.49 -9.09
CA ALA A 637 -12.23 12.81 -8.43
C ALA A 637 -11.12 11.78 -8.63
N ASN A 638 -11.42 10.51 -8.92
CA ASN A 638 -10.46 9.41 -9.02
C ASN A 638 -10.36 8.79 -10.44
N SER A 639 -10.96 9.41 -11.45
CA SER A 639 -10.94 8.99 -12.85
C SER A 639 -10.52 10.17 -13.72
N VAL A 640 -11.34 10.59 -14.71
CA VAL A 640 -11.06 11.72 -15.58
C VAL A 640 -11.70 12.99 -15.00
N ARG A 641 -10.91 13.80 -14.30
CA ARG A 641 -11.38 14.91 -13.45
C ARG A 641 -11.95 16.13 -14.23
N GLY A 642 -11.91 16.11 -15.56
CA GLY A 642 -12.63 17.10 -16.39
C GLY A 642 -14.14 16.91 -16.40
N TRP A 643 -14.64 15.79 -15.90
CA TRP A 643 -16.06 15.43 -15.85
C TRP A 643 -16.50 15.11 -14.43
N SER A 644 -17.72 15.45 -14.09
CA SER A 644 -18.37 14.98 -12.87
C SER A 644 -18.57 13.46 -12.93
N VAL A 645 -18.84 12.83 -11.79
CA VAL A 645 -19.11 11.40 -11.73
C VAL A 645 -20.28 11.05 -12.64
N ARG A 646 -20.09 10.02 -13.50
CA ARG A 646 -21.11 9.54 -14.45
C ARG A 646 -21.58 10.60 -15.44
N THR A 647 -20.66 11.41 -15.97
CA THR A 647 -20.96 12.37 -17.02
C THR A 647 -20.04 12.23 -18.24
N LEU A 648 -19.24 11.16 -18.28
CA LEU A 648 -18.36 10.83 -19.41
C LEU A 648 -18.71 9.46 -19.97
N GLY A 649 -18.92 9.39 -21.27
CA GLY A 649 -19.15 8.16 -22.03
C GLY A 649 -20.54 7.53 -21.84
N PRO A 650 -20.76 6.31 -22.31
CA PRO A 650 -19.81 5.45 -23.03
C PRO A 650 -19.47 5.93 -24.44
N GLY A 651 -18.23 5.74 -24.86
CA GLY A 651 -17.75 6.13 -26.19
C GLY A 651 -17.99 7.59 -26.51
N THR A 652 -18.75 7.87 -27.58
CA THR A 652 -19.15 9.20 -27.99
C THR A 652 -20.55 9.60 -27.52
N TYR A 653 -21.21 8.78 -26.71
CA TYR A 653 -22.53 9.05 -26.19
C TYR A 653 -22.59 10.38 -25.45
N SER A 654 -23.51 11.23 -25.85
CA SER A 654 -23.85 12.49 -25.19
C SER A 654 -25.28 12.40 -24.68
N GLY A 655 -25.46 12.33 -23.38
CA GLY A 655 -26.77 12.28 -22.79
C GLY A 655 -27.62 13.52 -23.08
N ASN A 656 -28.91 13.31 -23.29
CA ASN A 656 -29.90 14.37 -23.52
C ASN A 656 -31.03 14.36 -22.47
N ASN A 657 -31.06 13.35 -21.59
CA ASN A 657 -32.06 13.20 -20.57
C ASN A 657 -31.39 12.94 -19.23
N PRO A 658 -31.33 13.90 -18.27
CA PRO A 658 -30.59 13.77 -17.03
C PRO A 658 -30.88 12.52 -16.20
N LEU A 659 -32.09 11.99 -16.29
CA LEU A 659 -32.54 10.80 -15.59
C LEU A 659 -32.06 9.50 -16.23
N ALA A 660 -32.28 9.36 -17.52
CA ALA A 660 -31.80 8.20 -18.28
C ALA A 660 -30.25 8.22 -18.32
N ASP A 661 -29.66 9.41 -18.40
CA ASP A 661 -28.21 9.59 -18.54
C ASP A 661 -27.44 9.09 -17.32
N PHE A 662 -27.93 9.28 -16.09
CA PHE A 662 -27.30 8.74 -14.90
C PHE A 662 -27.12 7.20 -14.97
N MET A 663 -28.06 6.49 -15.58
CA MET A 663 -28.00 5.05 -15.79
C MET A 663 -27.29 4.66 -17.09
N ASN A 664 -27.48 5.47 -18.14
CA ASN A 664 -26.88 5.22 -19.44
C ASN A 664 -25.38 5.54 -19.48
N GLN A 665 -24.89 6.43 -18.62
CA GLN A 665 -23.47 6.75 -18.54
C GLN A 665 -22.69 5.70 -17.73
N CYS A 666 -22.88 4.44 -18.09
CA CYS A 666 -22.12 3.30 -17.62
C CYS A 666 -21.73 2.38 -18.79
N GLY A 667 -20.66 1.62 -18.62
CA GLY A 667 -20.11 0.75 -19.67
C GLY A 667 -19.64 -0.59 -19.13
N ASP A 668 -19.29 -1.47 -20.04
CA ASP A 668 -18.79 -2.81 -19.77
C ASP A 668 -17.25 -2.89 -19.85
N ILE A 669 -16.64 -1.86 -20.46
CA ILE A 669 -15.19 -1.69 -20.59
C ILE A 669 -14.83 -0.33 -20.00
N ARG A 670 -13.70 -0.25 -19.26
CA ARG A 670 -13.13 0.97 -18.68
C ARG A 670 -11.66 1.08 -19.05
N LEU A 671 -11.23 2.29 -19.36
CA LEU A 671 -9.82 2.66 -19.45
C LEU A 671 -9.64 4.03 -18.80
N ASP A 672 -8.76 4.11 -17.77
CA ASP A 672 -8.34 5.33 -17.09
C ASP A 672 -6.82 5.43 -17.11
N MET A 673 -6.29 6.60 -17.41
CA MET A 673 -4.87 6.92 -17.39
C MET A 673 -4.68 8.29 -16.75
N ASN A 674 -3.82 8.38 -15.75
CA ASN A 674 -3.60 9.62 -15.03
C ASN A 674 -2.10 9.86 -14.86
N ALA A 675 -1.68 11.11 -15.04
CA ALA A 675 -0.34 11.56 -14.74
C ALA A 675 -0.43 12.82 -13.87
N GLU A 676 0.32 12.84 -12.78
CA GLU A 676 0.21 13.90 -11.78
C GLU A 676 1.58 14.28 -11.24
N TYR A 677 1.90 15.57 -11.31
CA TYR A 677 3.04 16.16 -10.61
C TYR A 677 2.57 16.75 -9.28
N ARG A 678 3.15 16.29 -8.19
CA ARG A 678 2.85 16.70 -6.80
C ARG A 678 4.00 17.52 -6.26
N SER A 679 3.70 18.67 -5.65
CA SER A 679 4.71 19.54 -5.04
C SER A 679 4.23 20.09 -3.70
N LYS A 680 4.94 19.76 -2.62
CA LYS A 680 4.70 20.36 -1.30
C LYS A 680 5.12 21.82 -1.35
N LEU A 681 4.19 22.74 -1.07
CA LEU A 681 4.41 24.17 -1.15
C LEU A 681 4.96 24.73 0.18
N ILE A 682 4.06 24.87 1.13
CA ILE A 682 4.32 25.46 2.45
C ILE A 682 3.49 24.69 3.48
N TRP A 683 4.02 24.53 4.67
CA TRP A 683 3.33 23.87 5.78
C TRP A 683 2.76 22.52 5.36
N LYS A 684 1.44 22.36 5.40
CA LYS A 684 0.70 21.15 4.99
C LYS A 684 0.08 21.26 3.59
N LEU A 685 0.36 22.33 2.88
CA LEU A 685 -0.21 22.60 1.56
C LEU A 685 0.62 21.93 0.47
N GLU A 686 -0.03 21.14 -0.36
CA GLU A 686 0.53 20.52 -1.57
C GLU A 686 -0.25 21.00 -2.80
N LEU A 687 0.44 21.28 -3.88
CA LEU A 687 -0.13 21.56 -5.18
C LEU A 687 0.08 20.37 -6.11
N ALA A 688 -0.93 20.06 -6.90
CA ALA A 688 -0.85 19.05 -7.95
C ALA A 688 -1.22 19.65 -9.31
N LEU A 689 -0.46 19.27 -10.32
CA LEU A 689 -0.82 19.46 -11.74
C LEU A 689 -1.08 18.10 -12.31
N PHE A 690 -2.17 17.96 -13.05
CA PHE A 690 -2.54 16.65 -13.57
C PHE A 690 -3.02 16.68 -15.03
N LEU A 691 -2.85 15.54 -15.66
CA LEU A 691 -3.38 15.20 -16.98
C LEU A 691 -4.07 13.85 -16.84
N ASP A 692 -5.35 13.80 -17.20
CA ASP A 692 -6.17 12.60 -17.15
C ASP A 692 -6.65 12.23 -18.55
N ALA A 693 -6.71 10.95 -18.83
CA ALA A 693 -7.24 10.40 -20.07
C ALA A 693 -8.07 9.15 -19.78
N GLY A 694 -9.16 8.95 -20.46
CA GLY A 694 -9.96 7.74 -20.27
C GLY A 694 -11.34 7.81 -20.88
N ASN A 695 -12.03 6.70 -20.85
CA ASN A 695 -13.44 6.55 -21.20
C ASN A 695 -13.97 5.19 -20.76
N ILE A 696 -15.25 4.98 -20.92
CA ILE A 696 -15.93 3.70 -20.81
C ILE A 696 -16.60 3.35 -22.14
N TRP A 697 -16.87 2.08 -22.36
CA TRP A 697 -17.58 1.59 -23.55
C TRP A 697 -18.49 0.43 -23.19
N THR A 698 -19.49 0.19 -24.00
CA THR A 698 -20.32 -1.02 -23.95
C THR A 698 -19.73 -2.10 -24.86
N ILE A 699 -19.93 -3.36 -24.53
CA ILE A 699 -19.55 -4.48 -25.41
C ILE A 699 -20.62 -4.67 -26.50
N LYS A 700 -21.90 -4.56 -26.13
CA LYS A 700 -23.02 -4.65 -27.04
C LYS A 700 -23.44 -3.23 -27.49
N ASP A 701 -24.00 -3.11 -28.69
CA ASP A 701 -24.58 -1.87 -29.18
C ASP A 701 -26.02 -1.74 -28.63
N TYR A 702 -26.24 -0.74 -27.81
CA TYR A 702 -27.55 -0.45 -27.22
C TYR A 702 -28.18 0.76 -27.88
N PRO A 703 -29.45 0.66 -28.34
CA PRO A 703 -30.17 1.82 -28.90
C PRO A 703 -30.23 3.02 -27.95
N SER A 704 -30.27 2.76 -26.63
CA SER A 704 -30.24 3.78 -25.59
C SER A 704 -28.91 4.49 -25.40
N GLN A 705 -27.81 3.94 -25.97
CA GLN A 705 -26.43 4.45 -25.84
C GLN A 705 -25.76 4.54 -27.22
N PRO A 706 -26.28 5.31 -28.19
CA PRO A 706 -25.73 5.39 -29.54
C PRO A 706 -24.28 5.89 -29.52
N GLY A 707 -23.39 5.19 -30.22
CA GLY A 707 -21.94 5.47 -30.20
C GLY A 707 -21.20 5.01 -28.97
N GLY A 708 -21.86 4.23 -28.09
CA GLY A 708 -21.26 3.71 -26.86
C GLY A 708 -20.47 2.41 -27.05
N ALA A 709 -20.69 1.68 -28.14
CA ALA A 709 -20.07 0.37 -28.38
C ALA A 709 -18.57 0.46 -28.68
N PHE A 710 -17.79 -0.40 -28.03
CA PHE A 710 -16.34 -0.49 -28.23
C PHE A 710 -15.98 -1.00 -29.63
N LYS A 711 -15.07 -0.29 -30.30
CA LYS A 711 -14.52 -0.69 -31.61
C LYS A 711 -13.01 -0.56 -31.61
N PHE A 712 -12.28 -1.64 -31.85
CA PHE A 712 -10.80 -1.64 -31.84
C PHE A 712 -10.16 -0.63 -32.81
N ASN A 713 -10.82 -0.33 -33.90
CA ASN A 713 -10.33 0.60 -34.92
C ASN A 713 -10.59 2.07 -34.63
N SER A 714 -11.42 2.40 -33.61
CA SER A 714 -11.84 3.80 -33.34
C SER A 714 -11.72 4.21 -31.86
N PHE A 715 -11.65 3.28 -30.91
CA PHE A 715 -11.70 3.58 -29.47
C PHE A 715 -10.69 4.64 -29.02
N TYR A 716 -9.50 4.70 -29.62
CA TYR A 716 -8.46 5.69 -29.30
C TYR A 716 -8.85 7.12 -29.66
N LYS A 717 -9.78 7.32 -30.58
CA LYS A 717 -10.37 8.64 -30.94
C LYS A 717 -11.45 9.06 -29.92
N GLU A 718 -11.93 8.13 -29.14
CA GLU A 718 -13.00 8.32 -28.17
C GLU A 718 -12.47 8.51 -26.75
N ILE A 719 -11.13 8.51 -26.57
CA ILE A 719 -10.49 8.79 -25.28
C ILE A 719 -10.63 10.26 -24.93
N ALA A 720 -11.34 10.56 -23.86
CA ALA A 720 -11.47 11.90 -23.31
C ALA A 720 -10.14 12.34 -22.67
N LEU A 721 -9.80 13.63 -22.79
CA LEU A 721 -8.62 14.22 -22.17
C LEU A 721 -9.03 15.37 -21.26
N ALA A 722 -8.44 15.44 -20.08
CA ALA A 722 -8.58 16.52 -19.12
C ALA A 722 -7.24 16.94 -18.55
N TYR A 723 -7.13 18.18 -18.12
CA TYR A 723 -6.01 18.71 -17.37
C TYR A 723 -6.51 19.56 -16.21
N GLY A 724 -5.68 19.79 -15.22
CA GLY A 724 -6.13 20.59 -14.09
C GLY A 724 -5.11 20.83 -13.00
N LEU A 725 -5.62 21.47 -11.97
CA LEU A 725 -4.86 21.86 -10.79
C LEU A 725 -5.58 21.35 -9.54
N GLY A 726 -4.83 20.75 -8.62
CA GLY A 726 -5.34 20.30 -7.32
C GLY A 726 -4.61 20.98 -6.17
N VAL A 727 -5.36 21.37 -5.17
CA VAL A 727 -4.85 21.88 -3.89
C VAL A 727 -5.13 20.84 -2.81
N ARG A 728 -4.13 20.52 -2.01
CA ARG A 728 -4.18 19.45 -1.03
C ARG A 728 -3.68 19.93 0.32
N PHE A 729 -4.34 19.46 1.38
CA PHE A 729 -3.95 19.67 2.76
C PHE A 729 -3.60 18.33 3.39
N ASP A 730 -2.30 18.10 3.60
CA ASP A 730 -1.77 16.88 4.21
C ASP A 730 -1.67 17.06 5.73
N PHE A 731 -2.55 16.39 6.47
CA PHE A 731 -2.58 16.39 7.94
C PHE A 731 -1.80 15.23 8.56
N ASN A 732 -1.03 14.46 7.78
CA ASN A 732 -0.28 13.25 8.09
C ASN A 732 -1.18 12.00 8.28
N TYR A 733 -2.35 12.13 8.90
CA TYR A 733 -3.31 11.04 9.12
C TYR A 733 -4.35 10.95 8.00
N PHE A 734 -4.69 12.08 7.40
CA PHE A 734 -5.59 12.18 6.26
C PHE A 734 -5.20 13.38 5.39
N LEU A 735 -5.56 13.29 4.13
CA LEU A 735 -5.32 14.32 3.13
C LEU A 735 -6.67 14.77 2.57
N ILE A 736 -6.91 16.07 2.61
CA ILE A 736 -8.07 16.70 1.95
C ILE A 736 -7.58 17.30 0.63
N ARG A 737 -8.31 17.08 -0.44
CA ARG A 737 -8.00 17.68 -1.75
C ARG A 737 -9.21 18.35 -2.38
N VAL A 738 -8.93 19.42 -3.10
CA VAL A 738 -9.84 20.10 -4.00
C VAL A 738 -9.17 20.14 -5.37
N ASP A 739 -9.73 19.44 -6.33
CA ASP A 739 -9.22 19.39 -7.70
C ASP A 739 -10.15 20.17 -8.62
N MET A 740 -9.60 21.01 -9.50
CA MET A 740 -10.27 21.68 -10.59
C MET A 740 -9.80 21.06 -11.90
N GLY A 741 -10.66 20.30 -12.55
CA GLY A 741 -10.41 19.68 -13.83
C GLY A 741 -11.04 20.47 -14.98
N LEU A 742 -10.33 20.59 -16.09
CA LEU A 742 -10.74 21.25 -17.31
C LEU A 742 -10.72 20.25 -18.47
N LYS A 743 -11.79 20.23 -19.27
CA LYS A 743 -11.83 19.40 -20.46
C LYS A 743 -10.82 19.88 -21.49
N MET A 744 -10.01 18.97 -22.03
CA MET A 744 -9.09 19.22 -23.13
C MET A 744 -9.68 18.71 -24.45
N TYR A 745 -10.13 17.45 -24.44
CA TYR A 745 -10.78 16.79 -25.57
C TYR A 745 -12.03 16.06 -25.08
N ASP A 746 -13.16 16.35 -25.68
CA ASP A 746 -14.48 15.81 -25.34
C ASP A 746 -15.01 14.94 -26.50
N PRO A 747 -15.00 13.59 -26.37
CA PRO A 747 -15.41 12.69 -27.45
C PRO A 747 -16.90 12.80 -27.79
N SER A 748 -17.73 13.27 -26.86
CA SER A 748 -19.16 13.49 -27.14
C SER A 748 -19.40 14.59 -28.20
N ARG A 749 -18.38 15.38 -28.54
CA ARG A 749 -18.41 16.45 -29.51
C ARG A 749 -17.70 16.10 -30.83
N ILE A 750 -17.46 14.83 -31.11
CA ILE A 750 -16.91 14.39 -32.40
C ILE A 750 -17.86 14.87 -33.53
N GLY A 751 -17.29 15.57 -34.53
CA GLY A 751 -18.07 16.27 -35.58
C GLY A 751 -18.40 17.72 -35.25
N ASN A 752 -18.30 18.19 -34.00
CA ASN A 752 -18.55 19.55 -33.56
C ASN A 752 -17.48 20.07 -32.57
N ARG A 753 -16.23 20.23 -33.05
CA ARG A 753 -15.09 20.80 -32.31
C ARG A 753 -14.77 20.05 -31.02
N PRO A 754 -14.30 18.80 -31.08
CA PRO A 754 -14.01 17.99 -29.89
C PRO A 754 -12.84 18.52 -29.06
N TRP A 755 -11.92 19.29 -29.63
CA TRP A 755 -10.84 19.96 -28.92
C TRP A 755 -11.34 21.21 -28.20
N VAL A 756 -11.77 21.01 -26.94
CA VAL A 756 -12.39 22.06 -26.10
C VAL A 756 -11.38 23.11 -25.67
N ILE A 757 -10.10 22.77 -25.56
CA ILE A 757 -9.03 23.68 -25.11
C ILE A 757 -8.95 24.96 -25.95
N ALA A 758 -9.32 24.91 -27.24
CA ALA A 758 -9.31 26.06 -28.15
C ALA A 758 -10.54 26.98 -27.98
N HIS A 759 -11.63 26.48 -27.36
CA HIS A 759 -12.93 27.17 -27.27
C HIS A 759 -13.57 27.02 -25.90
N HIS A 760 -12.73 27.01 -24.84
CA HIS A 760 -13.10 26.69 -23.49
C HIS A 760 -14.15 27.68 -22.91
N SER A 761 -15.23 27.12 -22.34
CA SER A 761 -16.20 27.82 -21.52
C SER A 761 -16.12 27.32 -20.08
N PHE A 762 -15.70 28.17 -19.16
CA PHE A 762 -15.44 27.76 -17.77
C PHE A 762 -16.65 27.08 -17.10
N ASN A 763 -17.86 27.64 -17.30
CA ASN A 763 -19.06 27.10 -16.64
C ASN A 763 -19.49 25.71 -17.16
N ARG A 764 -19.11 25.36 -18.40
CA ARG A 764 -19.50 24.10 -19.04
C ARG A 764 -18.38 23.05 -18.98
N ASP A 765 -17.14 23.53 -19.04
CA ASP A 765 -15.98 22.67 -19.32
C ASP A 765 -15.04 22.53 -18.10
N ALA A 766 -15.40 23.12 -16.94
CA ALA A 766 -14.71 22.96 -15.66
C ALA A 766 -15.52 22.08 -14.71
N SER A 767 -14.84 21.20 -14.00
CA SER A 767 -15.40 20.40 -12.90
C SER A 767 -14.58 20.59 -11.64
N PHE A 768 -15.25 20.70 -10.50
CA PHE A 768 -14.63 20.78 -9.19
C PHE A 768 -14.90 19.52 -8.41
N HIS A 769 -13.86 18.98 -7.79
CA HIS A 769 -13.94 17.76 -7.01
C HIS A 769 -13.37 17.98 -5.63
N PHE A 770 -14.15 17.65 -4.60
CA PHE A 770 -13.68 17.53 -3.24
C PHE A 770 -13.49 16.04 -2.91
N ALA A 771 -12.36 15.67 -2.33
CA ALA A 771 -12.10 14.29 -1.95
C ALA A 771 -11.12 14.17 -0.79
N VAL A 772 -11.08 13.00 -0.17
CA VAL A 772 -10.14 12.63 0.89
C VAL A 772 -9.20 11.55 0.35
N GLY A 773 -7.89 11.72 0.62
CA GLY A 773 -6.84 10.85 0.10
C GLY A 773 -6.32 11.24 -1.29
N TYR A 774 -5.25 10.55 -1.72
CA TYR A 774 -4.75 10.68 -3.09
C TYR A 774 -5.70 9.98 -4.08
N PRO A 775 -5.72 10.41 -5.36
CA PRO A 775 -6.62 9.80 -6.35
C PRO A 775 -6.25 8.34 -6.69
N PHE A 776 -4.97 7.99 -6.54
CA PHE A 776 -4.40 6.66 -6.82
C PHE A 776 -3.08 6.46 -6.07
#